data_39780a6dad5fe247268bb8ac71b7399a
#
_entry.id   39780a6dad5fe247268bb8ac71b7399a
#
_cell.length_a   1.000
_cell.length_b   1.000
_cell.length_c   1.000
_cell.angle_alpha   90.00
_cell.angle_beta   90.00
_cell.angle_gamma   90.00
#
_symmetry.space_group_name_H-M   'P 1'
#
loop_
_entity.id
_entity.type
_entity.pdbx_description
1 polymer ?
#
loop_
_entity_poly.entity_id
_entity_poly.type
_entity_poly.pdbx_seq_one_letter_code
_entity_poly.pdbx_strand_id
1 'polypeptide(L)'
;GGSELGLGGGPSGGLGPDAVPEGLHSPLGHRPPDAAPSPTIPWLSALRLLDNLGLSPTFVRFEAHVIKYLEFYKEEKRGRSIMASWLRKQGRYKTLIEQALDKYGLPRFLLYVSMIESGYDPHDRSNKGAVGLWQFLPEGARIYGLRVDYWIDERKDPVHSTEAAARYLGDLKARFGSWHLTLAAFNAGYGAVLRAMQKYNTNDYWELCRHEDGLPWETLLYVPKAIATALVGENKGFFGYEDLPSDPAITFDTVPVRGSVSLATAARVVGSTPEELQRLNPHLRRGRTPPLAAGETWELRLPPGSAALFGQSADARGERLEPYAVRFGERLEDIARLRGTSVSALRRINGIEDSAEIRTGITLLVPPVGPVAAKADAGTSPPLAADEIVVVAVPDRRLVVPGKKRVFYRVIPGDSIWAIAHFFKVNQAELLRWNNLDPEATLATKMVLDLWVDKDFDTGQVVLVDPSRVRVVTTGSNEFFELVETLRGRKRVQYKCQSGDTLDKIAKRFGLTVADVERINRMGRTTEVQPGQTIIVYQNMSSSERAAAVARLLPGAADGSGAKGKSGDAESATKSAPPDEPAGEAGPAEDGRAPAVRASETTDSAPGRPAAPGKSASPAANQPAAPTPDREAEALDPSALPLPAAPPTLPRPPPADID
;
A
#
# COMPACT_ATOMS: atom_id res chain seq x y z
N GLY A 1 20.61 0.89 11.57
CA GLY A 1 19.54 1.07 10.64
C GLY A 1 19.18 2.55 10.57
N GLY A 2 19.92 3.34 9.82
CA GLY A 2 19.56 4.73 9.54
C GLY A 2 18.55 4.74 8.42
N SER A 3 17.34 5.23 8.68
CA SER A 3 16.41 5.64 7.65
C SER A 3 17.02 6.85 6.93
N GLU A 4 17.68 6.62 5.81
CA GLU A 4 17.90 7.67 4.83
C GLU A 4 16.53 8.26 4.47
N LEU A 5 16.26 9.46 4.95
CA LEU A 5 15.22 10.31 4.42
C LEU A 5 15.55 10.52 2.94
N GLY A 6 14.93 9.72 2.10
CA GLY A 6 15.09 9.78 0.67
C GLY A 6 14.56 11.08 0.08
N LEU A 7 15.39 12.13 0.14
CA LEU A 7 15.31 13.26 -0.79
C LEU A 7 15.80 12.81 -2.19
N GLY A 8 15.58 11.57 -2.53
CA GLY A 8 16.20 10.90 -3.64
C GLY A 8 15.27 10.34 -4.68
N GLY A 9 14.25 11.01 -5.02
CA GLY A 9 13.45 10.69 -6.17
C GLY A 9 13.07 11.99 -6.86
N GLY A 10 13.96 12.51 -7.67
CA GLY A 10 13.54 13.44 -8.71
C GLY A 10 12.46 12.77 -9.55
N PRO A 11 11.56 13.52 -10.21
CA PRO A 11 10.60 12.97 -11.13
C PRO A 11 11.36 12.23 -12.24
N SER A 12 11.54 10.92 -12.06
CA SER A 12 12.08 10.07 -13.11
C SER A 12 10.94 9.74 -14.06
N GLY A 13 10.41 10.77 -14.69
CA GLY A 13 9.61 10.66 -15.88
C GLY A 13 10.54 10.08 -16.94
N GLY A 14 10.43 8.77 -17.15
CA GLY A 14 11.26 8.10 -18.13
C GLY A 14 11.18 8.85 -19.44
N LEU A 15 12.34 9.12 -20.01
CA LEU A 15 12.43 9.31 -21.44
C LEU A 15 11.69 8.13 -22.05
N GLY A 16 10.40 8.27 -22.39
CA GLY A 16 9.70 7.22 -23.10
C GLY A 16 10.62 6.80 -24.25
N PRO A 17 10.80 5.50 -24.51
CA PRO A 17 11.74 5.01 -25.53
C PRO A 17 11.54 5.72 -26.86
N ASP A 18 10.36 6.28 -27.05
CA ASP A 18 9.98 7.02 -28.24
C ASP A 18 10.51 8.46 -28.33
N ALA A 19 11.01 9.05 -27.27
CA ALA A 19 11.50 10.42 -27.24
C ALA A 19 13.03 10.53 -27.30
N VAL A 20 13.73 9.45 -27.64
CA VAL A 20 15.18 9.39 -27.75
C VAL A 20 15.59 9.20 -29.20
N PRO A 21 16.52 10.02 -29.75
CA PRO A 21 17.03 9.85 -31.11
C PRO A 21 17.69 8.48 -31.31
N GLU A 22 17.65 7.95 -32.53
CA GLU A 22 18.37 6.73 -32.89
C GLU A 22 19.87 6.91 -32.63
N GLY A 23 20.50 5.87 -32.06
CA GLY A 23 21.90 5.87 -31.67
C GLY A 23 22.21 6.39 -30.26
N LEU A 24 21.21 6.84 -29.50
CA LEU A 24 21.34 7.18 -28.07
C LEU A 24 20.74 6.12 -27.13
N HIS A 25 20.41 4.94 -27.65
CA HIS A 25 19.71 3.90 -26.87
C HIS A 25 20.62 2.96 -26.06
N SER A 26 21.97 3.09 -26.12
CA SER A 26 22.84 2.15 -25.44
C SER A 26 23.15 2.56 -24.00
N PRO A 27 22.79 1.76 -22.99
CA PRO A 27 23.19 1.99 -21.60
C PRO A 27 24.59 1.44 -21.28
N LEU A 28 25.27 0.79 -22.23
CA LEU A 28 26.54 0.14 -22.00
C LEU A 28 27.71 0.96 -22.58
N GLY A 29 28.43 1.66 -21.68
CA GLY A 29 29.85 1.90 -21.81
C GLY A 29 30.32 2.82 -22.94
N HIS A 30 29.53 3.75 -23.42
CA HIS A 30 30.07 4.77 -24.31
C HIS A 30 30.52 6.00 -23.51
N ARG A 31 31.79 6.01 -23.20
CA ARG A 31 32.54 7.25 -22.96
C ARG A 31 32.09 8.24 -24.06
N PRO A 32 31.62 9.46 -23.69
CA PRO A 32 31.42 10.49 -24.69
C PRO A 32 32.74 10.62 -25.48
N PRO A 33 32.71 10.71 -26.81
CA PRO A 33 33.93 10.88 -27.57
C PRO A 33 34.70 12.03 -26.96
N ASP A 34 36.01 11.85 -26.76
CA ASP A 34 36.93 12.90 -26.39
C ASP A 34 36.56 14.09 -27.26
N ALA A 35 36.39 15.27 -26.64
CA ALA A 35 35.82 16.45 -27.25
C ALA A 35 36.27 16.64 -28.70
N ALA A 36 35.56 16.00 -29.62
CA ALA A 36 35.66 16.36 -31.03
C ALA A 36 35.20 17.81 -31.13
N PRO A 37 35.86 18.66 -31.91
CA PRO A 37 35.41 20.02 -32.11
C PRO A 37 33.94 19.98 -32.50
N SER A 38 33.12 20.80 -31.83
CA SER A 38 31.68 20.87 -32.09
C SER A 38 31.43 20.87 -33.58
N PRO A 39 30.66 19.95 -34.14
CA PRO A 39 30.45 19.90 -35.57
C PRO A 39 29.94 21.27 -36.03
N THR A 40 30.58 21.86 -37.01
CA THR A 40 30.11 23.11 -37.67
C THR A 40 28.84 22.78 -38.42
N ILE A 41 27.72 22.90 -37.73
CA ILE A 41 26.42 22.76 -38.35
C ILE A 41 26.06 24.10 -38.94
N PRO A 42 25.93 24.21 -40.27
CA PRO A 42 25.77 25.50 -40.97
C PRO A 42 24.61 26.36 -40.49
N TRP A 43 23.56 25.71 -39.95
CA TRP A 43 22.34 26.42 -39.50
C TRP A 43 22.35 26.82 -38.01
N LEU A 44 23.35 26.39 -37.21
CA LEU A 44 23.44 26.78 -35.80
C LEU A 44 23.61 28.27 -35.58
N SER A 45 24.33 28.96 -36.51
CA SER A 45 24.48 30.40 -36.47
C SER A 45 23.19 31.19 -36.80
N ALA A 46 22.19 30.53 -37.40
CA ALA A 46 20.89 31.13 -37.71
C ALA A 46 19.89 31.06 -36.55
N LEU A 47 20.20 30.28 -35.46
CA LEU A 47 19.38 30.27 -34.25
C LEU A 47 19.51 31.64 -33.58
N ARG A 48 18.40 32.35 -33.44
CA ARG A 48 18.32 33.53 -32.57
C ARG A 48 18.56 33.06 -31.14
N LEU A 49 19.76 33.33 -30.64
CA LEU A 49 20.16 33.00 -29.30
C LEU A 49 19.35 33.86 -28.31
N LEU A 50 18.27 33.39 -27.78
CA LEU A 50 17.93 33.25 -26.38
C LEU A 50 17.71 34.51 -25.54
N ASP A 51 17.67 35.71 -26.13
CA ASP A 51 17.38 36.96 -25.39
C ASP A 51 16.00 36.92 -24.69
N ASN A 52 15.08 36.06 -25.19
CA ASN A 52 13.73 35.93 -24.65
C ASN A 52 13.56 34.83 -23.56
N LEU A 53 14.55 33.97 -23.34
CA LEU A 53 14.40 32.86 -22.37
C LEU A 53 14.89 33.20 -20.96
N GLY A 54 15.49 34.38 -20.75
CA GLY A 54 16.11 34.73 -19.45
C GLY A 54 17.31 33.84 -19.11
N LEU A 55 17.93 33.23 -20.12
CA LEU A 55 19.07 32.35 -19.97
C LEU A 55 20.38 33.09 -20.21
N SER A 56 21.35 32.83 -19.35
CA SER A 56 22.74 33.20 -19.62
C SER A 56 23.23 32.49 -20.89
N PRO A 57 23.97 33.16 -21.78
CA PRO A 57 24.63 32.50 -22.93
C PRO A 57 25.45 31.29 -22.55
N THR A 58 25.91 31.22 -21.30
CA THR A 58 26.67 30.08 -20.76
C THR A 58 25.83 28.83 -20.49
N PHE A 59 24.51 28.95 -20.46
CA PHE A 59 23.63 27.79 -20.27
C PHE A 59 23.52 26.94 -21.53
N VAL A 60 23.51 27.58 -22.71
CA VAL A 60 23.39 26.83 -23.96
C VAL A 60 24.77 26.43 -24.45
N ARG A 61 25.08 25.14 -24.26
CA ARG A 61 26.25 24.51 -24.86
C ARG A 61 25.80 23.59 -25.98
N PHE A 62 26.36 23.75 -27.17
CA PHE A 62 26.09 22.88 -28.32
C PHE A 62 26.96 21.62 -28.28
N GLU A 63 26.84 20.88 -27.20
CA GLU A 63 27.45 19.57 -27.04
C GLU A 63 26.79 18.54 -27.99
N ALA A 64 27.50 17.47 -28.32
CA ALA A 64 27.04 16.48 -29.30
C ALA A 64 25.60 15.96 -29.06
N HIS A 65 25.22 15.73 -27.80
CA HIS A 65 23.87 15.27 -27.47
C HIS A 65 22.80 16.35 -27.70
N VAL A 66 23.10 17.63 -27.47
CA VAL A 66 22.19 18.75 -27.77
C VAL A 66 21.92 18.81 -29.26
N ILE A 67 23.00 18.75 -30.05
CA ILE A 67 22.92 18.76 -31.52
C ILE A 67 22.09 17.59 -32.02
N LYS A 68 22.33 16.39 -31.48
CA LYS A 68 21.59 15.18 -31.86
C LYS A 68 20.07 15.31 -31.61
N TYR A 69 19.67 15.93 -30.49
CA TYR A 69 18.25 16.22 -30.25
C TYR A 69 17.70 17.32 -31.18
N LEU A 70 18.49 18.33 -31.52
CA LEU A 70 18.06 19.35 -32.49
C LEU A 70 17.82 18.73 -33.86
N GLU A 71 18.75 17.88 -34.35
CA GLU A 71 18.59 17.11 -35.60
C GLU A 71 17.36 16.20 -35.54
N PHE A 72 17.18 15.48 -34.44
CA PHE A 72 16.02 14.63 -34.20
C PHE A 72 14.69 15.38 -34.37
N TYR A 73 14.57 16.53 -33.71
CA TYR A 73 13.36 17.34 -33.83
C TYR A 73 13.20 18.06 -35.18
N LYS A 74 14.31 18.32 -35.89
CA LYS A 74 14.27 18.98 -37.18
C LYS A 74 14.08 18.04 -38.36
N GLU A 75 14.82 16.94 -38.39
CA GLU A 75 14.96 16.09 -39.58
C GLU A 75 14.19 14.76 -39.47
N GLU A 76 14.18 14.14 -38.30
CA GLU A 76 13.58 12.82 -38.14
C GLU A 76 12.05 12.87 -38.05
N LYS A 77 11.35 12.08 -38.87
CA LYS A 77 9.87 12.02 -38.88
C LYS A 77 9.27 11.82 -37.49
N ARG A 78 9.88 10.95 -36.67
CA ARG A 78 9.44 10.63 -35.33
C ARG A 78 9.63 11.82 -34.39
N GLY A 79 10.80 12.43 -34.38
CA GLY A 79 11.10 13.61 -33.56
C GLY A 79 10.19 14.79 -33.91
N ARG A 80 9.97 15.02 -35.21
CA ARG A 80 9.03 16.02 -35.70
C ARG A 80 7.60 15.80 -35.21
N SER A 81 7.10 14.55 -35.25
CA SER A 81 5.75 14.22 -34.79
C SER A 81 5.59 14.44 -33.28
N ILE A 82 6.58 14.03 -32.48
CA ILE A 82 6.59 14.22 -31.04
C ILE A 82 6.58 15.72 -30.71
N MET A 83 7.51 16.49 -31.26
CA MET A 83 7.63 17.92 -31.00
C MET A 83 6.37 18.70 -31.45
N ALA A 84 5.81 18.37 -32.59
CA ALA A 84 4.57 18.98 -33.07
C ALA A 84 3.41 18.74 -32.09
N SER A 85 3.27 17.52 -31.60
CA SER A 85 2.26 17.18 -30.57
C SER A 85 2.48 17.97 -29.27
N TRP A 86 3.71 18.07 -28.80
CA TRP A 86 4.07 18.81 -27.60
C TRP A 86 3.80 20.32 -27.74
N LEU A 87 4.24 20.93 -28.86
CA LEU A 87 4.02 22.34 -29.12
C LEU A 87 2.53 22.70 -29.24
N ARG A 88 1.72 21.81 -29.79
CA ARG A 88 0.27 21.97 -29.80
C ARG A 88 -0.32 21.98 -28.40
N LYS A 89 0.01 20.96 -27.58
CA LYS A 89 -0.48 20.82 -26.19
C LYS A 89 0.03 21.92 -25.26
N GLN A 90 1.22 22.48 -25.54
CA GLN A 90 1.81 23.59 -24.78
C GLN A 90 0.84 24.74 -24.60
N GLY A 91 0.08 25.10 -25.64
CA GLY A 91 -0.88 26.20 -25.59
C GLY A 91 -1.85 26.13 -24.44
N ARG A 92 -2.24 24.90 -24.06
CA ARG A 92 -3.17 24.63 -22.95
C ARG A 92 -2.66 25.11 -21.60
N TYR A 93 -1.36 24.95 -21.33
CA TYR A 93 -0.78 25.19 -20.01
C TYR A 93 0.26 26.31 -19.96
N LYS A 94 0.64 26.89 -21.13
CA LYS A 94 1.72 27.87 -21.23
C LYS A 94 1.52 29.04 -20.27
N THR A 95 0.39 29.72 -20.33
CA THR A 95 0.09 30.89 -19.50
C THR A 95 0.13 30.56 -18.01
N LEU A 96 -0.47 29.42 -17.63
CA LEU A 96 -0.49 28.95 -16.25
C LEU A 96 0.92 28.68 -15.70
N ILE A 97 1.75 28.01 -16.50
CA ILE A 97 3.13 27.69 -16.09
C ILE A 97 3.98 28.96 -16.03
N GLU A 98 3.89 29.84 -17.04
CA GLU A 98 4.64 31.11 -17.06
C GLU A 98 4.29 31.98 -15.86
N GLN A 99 3.01 32.11 -15.50
CA GLN A 99 2.58 32.87 -14.31
C GLN A 99 3.19 32.31 -13.02
N ALA A 100 3.21 30.99 -12.87
CA ALA A 100 3.84 30.37 -11.70
C ALA A 100 5.37 30.58 -11.70
N LEU A 101 6.05 30.45 -12.84
CA LEU A 101 7.49 30.71 -12.94
C LEU A 101 7.81 32.18 -12.62
N ASP A 102 7.06 33.13 -13.16
CA ASP A 102 7.23 34.57 -12.90
C ASP A 102 7.02 34.89 -11.41
N LYS A 103 6.01 34.28 -10.77
CA LYS A 103 5.75 34.43 -9.31
C LYS A 103 6.94 34.04 -8.45
N TYR A 104 7.71 33.03 -8.84
CA TYR A 104 8.90 32.56 -8.12
C TYR A 104 10.21 33.12 -8.67
N GLY A 105 10.17 34.06 -9.62
CA GLY A 105 11.36 34.66 -10.22
C GLY A 105 12.21 33.66 -11.00
N LEU A 106 11.58 32.67 -11.60
CA LEU A 106 12.24 31.60 -12.34
C LEU A 106 12.21 31.84 -13.84
N PRO A 107 13.25 31.43 -14.59
CA PRO A 107 13.29 31.65 -16.02
C PRO A 107 12.24 30.82 -16.77
N ARG A 108 11.63 31.44 -17.78
CA ARG A 108 10.50 30.84 -18.52
C ARG A 108 10.86 29.59 -19.32
N PHE A 109 12.15 29.36 -19.63
CA PHE A 109 12.55 28.12 -20.33
C PHE A 109 12.19 26.85 -19.53
N LEU A 110 11.96 26.94 -18.22
CA LEU A 110 11.51 25.82 -17.40
C LEU A 110 10.13 25.29 -17.80
N LEU A 111 9.37 26.04 -18.59
CA LEU A 111 8.19 25.54 -19.28
C LEU A 111 8.47 24.25 -20.06
N TYR A 112 9.65 24.17 -20.70
CA TYR A 112 10.05 23.01 -21.48
C TYR A 112 10.42 21.78 -20.64
N VAL A 113 10.63 21.95 -19.34
CA VAL A 113 10.79 20.82 -18.40
C VAL A 113 9.50 20.01 -18.35
N SER A 114 8.34 20.64 -18.15
CA SER A 114 7.05 19.94 -18.19
C SER A 114 6.78 19.27 -19.57
N MET A 115 7.27 19.87 -20.65
CA MET A 115 7.18 19.29 -22.00
C MET A 115 7.95 17.96 -22.09
N ILE A 116 9.18 17.91 -21.59
CA ILE A 116 9.99 16.68 -21.67
C ILE A 116 9.61 15.63 -20.64
N GLU A 117 8.93 16.01 -19.56
CA GLU A 117 8.47 15.09 -18.50
C GLU A 117 7.24 14.28 -18.94
N SER A 118 6.22 14.92 -19.48
CA SER A 118 4.93 14.29 -19.78
C SER A 118 4.35 14.66 -21.15
N GLY A 119 5.02 15.51 -21.93
CA GLY A 119 4.43 16.12 -23.11
C GLY A 119 3.16 16.89 -22.79
N TYR A 120 3.10 17.52 -21.62
CA TYR A 120 1.94 18.23 -21.08
C TYR A 120 0.69 17.36 -20.87
N ASP A 121 0.87 16.10 -20.44
CA ASP A 121 -0.23 15.23 -20.07
C ASP A 121 -0.38 15.13 -18.53
N PRO A 122 -1.47 15.65 -17.94
CA PRO A 122 -1.69 15.59 -16.51
C PRO A 122 -1.99 14.16 -16.00
N HIS A 123 -2.30 13.22 -16.91
CA HIS A 123 -2.59 11.83 -16.57
C HIS A 123 -1.41 10.89 -16.79
N ASP A 124 -0.32 11.37 -17.36
CA ASP A 124 0.84 10.55 -17.64
C ASP A 124 1.40 9.91 -16.35
N ARG A 125 1.81 8.65 -16.47
CA ARG A 125 2.31 7.86 -15.34
C ARG A 125 3.50 7.01 -15.76
N SER A 126 4.63 7.24 -15.12
CA SER A 126 5.82 6.43 -15.34
C SER A 126 5.74 5.05 -14.67
N ASN A 127 6.58 4.12 -15.12
CA ASN A 127 6.73 2.79 -14.50
C ASN A 127 7.23 2.87 -13.04
N LYS A 128 7.87 3.97 -12.65
CA LYS A 128 8.33 4.23 -11.28
C LYS A 128 7.27 4.91 -10.41
N GLY A 129 6.06 5.15 -10.95
CA GLY A 129 4.95 5.76 -10.23
C GLY A 129 4.96 7.29 -10.16
N ALA A 130 5.80 7.96 -10.95
CA ALA A 130 5.71 9.39 -11.15
C ALA A 130 4.44 9.75 -11.94
N VAL A 131 3.82 10.90 -11.67
CA VAL A 131 2.52 11.27 -12.24
C VAL A 131 2.46 12.75 -12.58
N GLY A 132 1.74 13.07 -13.67
CA GLY A 132 1.28 14.40 -14.03
C GLY A 132 2.26 15.22 -14.85
N LEU A 133 1.93 16.50 -15.05
CA LEU A 133 2.71 17.42 -15.89
C LEU A 133 4.20 17.46 -15.56
N TRP A 134 4.53 17.33 -14.28
CA TRP A 134 5.88 17.46 -13.71
C TRP A 134 6.45 16.14 -13.19
N GLN A 135 5.77 15.03 -13.42
CA GLN A 135 6.19 13.67 -13.06
C GLN A 135 6.68 13.54 -11.60
N PHE A 136 5.93 14.09 -10.65
CA PHE A 136 6.24 13.92 -9.24
C PHE A 136 6.07 12.48 -8.76
N LEU A 137 7.05 11.96 -8.01
CA LEU A 137 6.87 10.79 -7.17
C LEU A 137 6.03 11.13 -5.92
N PRO A 138 5.32 10.17 -5.30
CA PRO A 138 4.45 10.47 -4.14
C PRO A 138 5.17 11.15 -2.98
N GLU A 139 6.40 10.74 -2.67
CA GLU A 139 7.20 11.29 -1.58
C GLU A 139 7.61 12.74 -1.86
N GLY A 140 8.16 13.01 -3.06
CA GLY A 140 8.50 14.37 -3.50
C GLY A 140 7.29 15.29 -3.54
N ALA A 141 6.14 14.78 -3.99
CA ALA A 141 4.88 15.51 -4.02
C ALA A 141 4.48 16.01 -2.62
N ARG A 142 4.54 15.15 -1.61
CA ARG A 142 4.19 15.50 -0.22
C ARG A 142 5.12 16.55 0.38
N ILE A 143 6.43 16.51 0.08
CA ILE A 143 7.40 17.50 0.54
C ILE A 143 7.02 18.90 0.06
N TYR A 144 6.52 19.01 -1.17
CA TYR A 144 6.10 20.28 -1.77
C TYR A 144 4.59 20.58 -1.58
N GLY A 145 3.92 19.85 -0.66
CA GLY A 145 2.56 20.13 -0.22
C GLY A 145 1.46 19.59 -1.13
N LEU A 146 1.78 18.71 -2.08
CA LEU A 146 0.76 18.06 -2.90
C LEU A 146 0.12 16.89 -2.15
N ARG A 147 -1.20 16.86 -2.14
CA ARG A 147 -1.98 15.75 -1.57
C ARG A 147 -2.01 14.57 -2.53
N VAL A 148 -1.68 13.40 -2.00
CA VAL A 148 -1.81 12.12 -2.71
C VAL A 148 -2.45 11.12 -1.75
N ASP A 149 -3.74 10.91 -1.92
CA ASP A 149 -4.54 10.02 -1.08
C ASP A 149 -5.57 9.22 -1.90
N TYR A 150 -6.52 8.59 -1.22
CA TYR A 150 -7.57 7.80 -1.87
C TYR A 150 -8.47 8.63 -2.79
N TRP A 151 -8.77 9.90 -2.43
CA TRP A 151 -9.68 10.80 -3.13
C TRP A 151 -9.00 11.68 -4.15
N ILE A 152 -7.76 12.07 -3.87
CA ILE A 152 -7.06 13.15 -4.55
C ILE A 152 -5.67 12.70 -4.96
N ASP A 153 -5.25 13.14 -6.15
CA ASP A 153 -3.87 13.09 -6.60
C ASP A 153 -3.51 14.44 -7.23
N GLU A 154 -3.04 15.39 -6.41
CA GLU A 154 -2.72 16.76 -6.87
C GLU A 154 -1.51 16.82 -7.79
N ARG A 155 -0.77 15.72 -7.97
CA ARG A 155 0.25 15.63 -9.03
C ARG A 155 -0.34 15.78 -10.43
N LYS A 156 -1.63 15.40 -10.57
CA LYS A 156 -2.41 15.58 -11.81
C LYS A 156 -2.97 16.99 -11.98
N ASP A 157 -2.99 17.77 -10.90
CA ASP A 157 -3.51 19.13 -10.95
C ASP A 157 -2.52 20.09 -11.63
N PRO A 158 -2.86 20.70 -12.79
CA PRO A 158 -1.93 21.59 -13.46
C PRO A 158 -1.52 22.80 -12.63
N VAL A 159 -2.41 23.33 -11.80
CA VAL A 159 -2.14 24.51 -10.97
C VAL A 159 -1.23 24.13 -9.79
N HIS A 160 -1.69 23.20 -8.94
CA HIS A 160 -0.96 22.84 -7.72
C HIS A 160 0.39 22.18 -8.03
N SER A 161 0.44 21.29 -9.05
CA SER A 161 1.70 20.65 -9.41
C SER A 161 2.72 21.60 -10.01
N THR A 162 2.27 22.63 -10.76
CA THR A 162 3.16 23.66 -11.29
C THR A 162 3.73 24.56 -10.18
N GLU A 163 2.91 24.97 -9.21
CA GLU A 163 3.36 25.69 -8.02
C GLU A 163 4.41 24.87 -7.22
N ALA A 164 4.16 23.59 -7.06
CA ALA A 164 5.10 22.69 -6.38
C ALA A 164 6.41 22.54 -7.16
N ALA A 165 6.34 22.37 -8.48
CA ALA A 165 7.51 22.25 -9.35
C ALA A 165 8.35 23.53 -9.37
N ALA A 166 7.70 24.70 -9.41
CA ALA A 166 8.41 25.97 -9.34
C ALA A 166 9.20 26.11 -8.03
N ARG A 167 8.59 25.77 -6.88
CA ARG A 167 9.29 25.74 -5.59
C ARG A 167 10.45 24.75 -5.58
N TYR A 168 10.24 23.54 -6.07
CA TYR A 168 11.28 22.51 -6.13
C TYR A 168 12.46 22.93 -7.00
N LEU A 169 12.21 23.45 -8.20
CA LEU A 169 13.25 23.96 -9.10
C LEU A 169 14.00 25.15 -8.48
N GLY A 170 13.29 26.05 -7.80
CA GLY A 170 13.89 27.16 -7.06
C GLY A 170 14.84 26.69 -5.96
N ASP A 171 14.41 25.71 -5.15
CA ASP A 171 15.23 25.11 -4.08
C ASP A 171 16.48 24.41 -4.63
N LEU A 172 16.32 23.65 -5.73
CA LEU A 172 17.48 23.03 -6.39
C LEU A 172 18.45 24.07 -6.96
N LYS A 173 17.92 25.15 -7.56
CA LYS A 173 18.75 26.25 -8.08
C LYS A 173 19.50 26.97 -6.98
N ALA A 174 18.87 27.23 -5.86
CA ALA A 174 19.52 27.85 -4.70
C ALA A 174 20.67 26.98 -4.15
N ARG A 175 20.50 25.65 -4.17
CA ARG A 175 21.50 24.69 -3.68
C ARG A 175 22.68 24.50 -4.64
N PHE A 176 22.42 24.35 -5.93
CA PHE A 176 23.45 24.05 -6.92
C PHE A 176 24.03 25.26 -7.63
N GLY A 177 23.36 26.39 -7.63
CA GLY A 177 23.79 27.61 -8.33
C GLY A 177 23.81 27.51 -9.88
N SER A 178 23.71 26.31 -10.42
CA SER A 178 23.78 26.00 -11.86
C SER A 178 22.46 25.41 -12.37
N TRP A 179 21.92 25.93 -13.48
CA TRP A 179 20.73 25.34 -14.12
C TRP A 179 20.99 23.95 -14.67
N HIS A 180 22.18 23.63 -15.17
CA HIS A 180 22.53 22.28 -15.60
C HIS A 180 22.40 21.28 -14.46
N LEU A 181 23.03 21.58 -13.30
CA LEU A 181 22.92 20.73 -12.12
C LEU A 181 21.52 20.71 -11.52
N THR A 182 20.78 21.83 -11.61
CA THR A 182 19.37 21.90 -11.19
C THR A 182 18.51 20.94 -11.99
N LEU A 183 18.63 20.94 -13.31
CA LEU A 183 17.88 20.02 -14.18
C LEU A 183 18.33 18.57 -13.99
N ALA A 184 19.62 18.33 -13.84
CA ALA A 184 20.14 17.00 -13.52
C ALA A 184 19.57 16.48 -12.19
N ALA A 185 19.49 17.34 -11.16
CA ALA A 185 18.96 16.99 -9.86
C ALA A 185 17.44 16.86 -9.85
N PHE A 186 16.74 17.60 -10.69
CA PHE A 186 15.29 17.44 -10.89
C PHE A 186 14.99 16.03 -11.43
N ASN A 187 15.78 15.54 -12.37
CA ASN A 187 15.62 14.20 -12.95
C ASN A 187 16.15 13.07 -12.05
N ALA A 188 17.42 13.14 -11.60
CA ALA A 188 18.08 12.05 -10.84
C ALA A 188 17.86 12.11 -9.33
N GLY A 189 17.33 13.24 -8.82
CA GLY A 189 17.27 13.55 -7.40
C GLY A 189 18.53 14.26 -6.88
N TYR A 190 18.31 15.11 -5.88
CA TYR A 190 19.34 15.93 -5.24
C TYR A 190 20.57 15.12 -4.79
N GLY A 191 20.33 14.00 -4.08
CA GLY A 191 21.40 13.20 -3.51
C GLY A 191 22.31 12.54 -4.56
N ALA A 192 21.76 12.13 -5.70
CA ALA A 192 22.55 11.52 -6.76
C ALA A 192 23.57 12.51 -7.35
N VAL A 193 23.12 13.72 -7.65
CA VAL A 193 24.00 14.78 -8.20
C VAL A 193 25.04 15.22 -7.16
N LEU A 194 24.64 15.36 -5.90
CA LEU A 194 25.56 15.73 -4.83
C LEU A 194 26.69 14.70 -4.65
N ARG A 195 26.34 13.40 -4.64
CA ARG A 195 27.35 12.32 -4.55
C ARG A 195 28.31 12.33 -5.75
N ALA A 196 27.80 12.55 -6.96
CA ALA A 196 28.64 12.66 -8.15
C ALA A 196 29.61 13.84 -8.04
N MET A 197 29.14 15.02 -7.64
CA MET A 197 29.97 16.21 -7.42
C MET A 197 31.07 15.94 -6.39
N GLN A 198 30.73 15.30 -5.27
CA GLN A 198 31.73 14.95 -4.23
C GLN A 198 32.73 13.91 -4.71
N LYS A 199 32.29 12.88 -5.42
CA LYS A 199 33.13 11.80 -5.92
C LYS A 199 34.17 12.32 -6.91
N TYR A 200 33.76 13.18 -7.83
CA TYR A 200 34.62 13.70 -8.90
C TYR A 200 35.20 15.09 -8.60
N ASN A 201 34.92 15.65 -7.43
CA ASN A 201 35.38 16.96 -6.99
C ASN A 201 35.17 18.07 -8.06
N THR A 202 33.96 18.09 -8.66
CA THR A 202 33.59 19.07 -9.67
C THR A 202 32.14 19.50 -9.52
N ASN A 203 31.82 20.73 -9.87
CA ASN A 203 30.49 21.28 -9.99
C ASN A 203 30.08 21.62 -11.43
N ASP A 204 30.84 21.14 -12.41
CA ASP A 204 30.48 21.24 -13.83
C ASP A 204 29.71 19.97 -14.25
N TYR A 205 28.43 20.16 -14.63
CA TYR A 205 27.59 19.08 -15.13
C TYR A 205 28.22 18.35 -16.32
N TRP A 206 28.83 19.09 -17.26
CA TRP A 206 29.40 18.50 -18.47
C TRP A 206 30.65 17.67 -18.16
N GLU A 207 31.39 18.06 -17.13
CA GLU A 207 32.49 17.24 -16.62
C GLU A 207 31.97 15.97 -15.95
N LEU A 208 30.93 16.06 -15.14
CA LEU A 208 30.29 14.88 -14.55
C LEU A 208 29.81 13.88 -15.62
N CYS A 209 29.36 14.36 -16.78
CA CYS A 209 28.93 13.52 -17.89
C CYS A 209 30.06 12.75 -18.58
N ARG A 210 31.34 13.15 -18.38
CA ARG A 210 32.49 12.45 -18.96
C ARG A 210 32.94 11.22 -18.18
N HIS A 211 32.45 11.07 -16.97
CA HIS A 211 32.75 9.93 -16.12
C HIS A 211 31.72 8.81 -16.32
N GLU A 212 32.19 7.55 -16.45
CA GLU A 212 31.32 6.40 -16.72
C GLU A 212 30.19 6.21 -15.69
N ASP A 213 30.48 6.50 -14.43
CA ASP A 213 29.53 6.42 -13.31
C ASP A 213 29.31 7.80 -12.63
N GLY A 214 29.47 8.88 -13.38
CA GLY A 214 29.23 10.25 -12.89
C GLY A 214 27.75 10.51 -12.64
N LEU A 215 26.95 10.39 -13.67
CA LEU A 215 25.49 10.57 -13.62
C LEU A 215 24.80 9.40 -14.33
N PRO A 216 23.54 9.07 -13.91
CA PRO A 216 22.74 8.08 -14.64
C PRO A 216 22.59 8.46 -16.11
N TRP A 217 22.60 7.47 -16.99
CA TRP A 217 22.47 7.68 -18.44
C TRP A 217 21.26 8.54 -18.83
N GLU A 218 20.13 8.28 -18.20
CA GLU A 218 18.90 9.05 -18.37
C GLU A 218 19.15 10.54 -18.07
N THR A 219 19.86 10.85 -16.97
CA THR A 219 20.18 12.21 -16.53
C THR A 219 21.17 12.89 -17.44
N LEU A 220 22.14 12.13 -17.98
CA LEU A 220 23.12 12.62 -18.96
C LEU A 220 22.41 13.10 -20.25
N LEU A 221 21.32 12.46 -20.65
CA LEU A 221 20.54 12.87 -21.82
C LEU A 221 19.47 13.94 -21.50
N TYR A 222 19.06 14.06 -20.23
CA TYR A 222 17.97 14.94 -19.82
C TYR A 222 18.26 16.43 -20.05
N VAL A 223 19.41 16.91 -19.61
CA VAL A 223 19.80 18.32 -19.76
C VAL A 223 19.96 18.71 -21.24
N PRO A 224 20.68 17.95 -22.07
CA PRO A 224 20.71 18.18 -23.51
C PRO A 224 19.32 18.22 -24.18
N LYS A 225 18.44 17.31 -23.79
CA LYS A 225 17.06 17.28 -24.27
C LYS A 225 16.31 18.55 -23.88
N ALA A 226 16.43 19.00 -22.62
CA ALA A 226 15.78 20.23 -22.15
C ALA A 226 16.27 21.46 -22.92
N ILE A 227 17.57 21.59 -23.15
CA ILE A 227 18.17 22.68 -23.93
C ILE A 227 17.65 22.65 -25.37
N ALA A 228 17.73 21.49 -26.04
CA ALA A 228 17.28 21.36 -27.43
C ALA A 228 15.79 21.65 -27.57
N THR A 229 14.96 21.14 -26.66
CA THR A 229 13.51 21.36 -26.67
C THR A 229 13.15 22.83 -26.49
N ALA A 230 13.85 23.54 -25.60
CA ALA A 230 13.68 24.98 -25.42
C ALA A 230 14.09 25.75 -26.67
N LEU A 231 15.22 25.41 -27.28
CA LEU A 231 15.68 26.03 -28.53
C LEU A 231 14.69 25.86 -29.68
N VAL A 232 14.15 24.66 -29.85
CA VAL A 232 13.14 24.38 -30.87
C VAL A 232 11.84 25.16 -30.60
N GLY A 233 11.38 25.16 -29.36
CA GLY A 233 10.15 25.81 -28.95
C GLY A 233 10.17 27.33 -29.13
N GLU A 234 11.33 27.96 -28.96
CA GLU A 234 11.50 29.40 -29.16
C GLU A 234 11.82 29.78 -30.60
N ASN A 235 12.21 28.84 -31.44
CA ASN A 235 12.56 29.06 -32.84
C ASN A 235 11.65 28.23 -33.77
N LYS A 236 10.33 28.20 -33.48
CA LYS A 236 9.34 27.37 -34.21
C LYS A 236 9.42 27.49 -35.71
N GLY A 237 9.49 28.74 -36.24
CA GLY A 237 9.58 29.00 -37.68
C GLY A 237 10.83 28.38 -38.31
N PHE A 238 11.99 28.48 -37.66
CA PHE A 238 13.24 27.88 -38.14
C PHE A 238 13.18 26.34 -38.21
N PHE A 239 12.45 25.71 -37.28
CA PHE A 239 12.29 24.26 -37.24
C PHE A 239 11.06 23.76 -38.03
N GLY A 240 10.34 24.64 -38.69
CA GLY A 240 9.18 24.29 -39.51
C GLY A 240 7.94 23.89 -38.71
N TYR A 241 7.71 24.59 -37.59
CA TYR A 241 6.56 24.43 -36.70
C TYR A 241 5.71 25.68 -36.56
N GLU A 242 5.90 26.67 -37.46
CA GLU A 242 5.25 27.99 -37.39
C GLU A 242 3.72 27.89 -37.50
N ASP A 243 3.24 27.08 -38.44
CA ASP A 243 1.82 26.92 -38.74
C ASP A 243 1.07 25.90 -37.87
N LEU A 244 1.70 25.40 -36.80
CA LEU A 244 1.04 24.42 -35.95
C LEU A 244 -0.10 25.06 -35.13
N PRO A 245 -1.31 24.48 -35.17
CA PRO A 245 -2.40 24.91 -34.30
C PRO A 245 -2.03 24.69 -32.85
N SER A 246 -2.32 25.68 -32.00
CA SER A 246 -2.13 25.59 -30.55
C SER A 246 -3.44 25.21 -29.88
N ASP A 247 -3.42 24.26 -28.93
CA ASP A 247 -4.59 23.99 -28.10
C ASP A 247 -4.95 25.26 -27.29
N PRO A 248 -6.24 25.59 -27.12
CA PRO A 248 -6.66 26.76 -26.35
C PRO A 248 -6.22 26.63 -24.90
N ALA A 249 -5.90 27.77 -24.28
CA ALA A 249 -5.53 27.83 -22.87
C ALA A 249 -6.65 27.26 -21.98
N ILE A 250 -6.28 26.51 -20.97
CA ILE A 250 -7.25 26.03 -19.99
C ILE A 250 -7.77 27.20 -19.16
N THR A 251 -9.09 27.37 -19.17
CA THR A 251 -9.79 28.36 -18.38
C THR A 251 -10.95 27.71 -17.64
N PHE A 252 -11.26 28.19 -16.45
CA PHE A 252 -12.33 27.66 -15.61
C PHE A 252 -12.78 28.69 -14.58
N ASP A 253 -14.02 28.56 -14.15
CA ASP A 253 -14.51 29.21 -12.94
C ASP A 253 -14.19 28.32 -11.74
N THR A 254 -13.99 28.91 -10.57
CA THR A 254 -13.82 28.17 -9.32
C THR A 254 -14.96 28.51 -8.37
N VAL A 255 -15.59 27.46 -7.80
CA VAL A 255 -16.69 27.65 -6.85
C VAL A 255 -16.41 26.85 -5.56
N PRO A 256 -16.59 27.47 -4.36
CA PRO A 256 -16.45 26.77 -3.10
C PRO A 256 -17.68 25.87 -2.85
N VAL A 257 -17.45 24.58 -2.63
CA VAL A 257 -18.50 23.62 -2.24
C VAL A 257 -18.25 23.11 -0.82
N ARG A 258 -19.31 22.94 -0.03
CA ARG A 258 -19.24 22.52 1.39
C ARG A 258 -19.67 21.07 1.62
N GLY A 259 -20.21 20.43 0.60
CA GLY A 259 -20.66 19.05 0.64
C GLY A 259 -19.99 18.19 -0.44
N SER A 260 -20.35 16.91 -0.48
CA SER A 260 -19.87 16.03 -1.52
C SER A 260 -20.67 16.24 -2.80
N VAL A 261 -20.00 16.75 -3.83
CA VAL A 261 -20.59 16.99 -5.16
C VAL A 261 -19.98 16.00 -6.15
N SER A 262 -20.82 15.19 -6.83
CA SER A 262 -20.32 14.37 -7.94
C SER A 262 -20.11 15.21 -9.20
N LEU A 263 -19.07 14.91 -9.99
CA LEU A 263 -18.83 15.60 -11.27
C LEU A 263 -20.00 15.42 -12.24
N ALA A 264 -20.68 14.27 -12.19
CA ALA A 264 -21.90 14.04 -12.99
C ALA A 264 -23.03 14.99 -12.58
N THR A 265 -23.22 15.23 -11.28
CA THR A 265 -24.22 16.20 -10.80
C THR A 265 -23.83 17.62 -11.22
N ALA A 266 -22.59 18.03 -11.02
CA ALA A 266 -22.11 19.35 -11.41
C ALA A 266 -22.26 19.56 -12.92
N ALA A 267 -21.87 18.58 -13.74
CA ALA A 267 -21.99 18.65 -15.20
C ALA A 267 -23.44 18.84 -15.65
N ARG A 268 -24.38 18.11 -15.08
CA ARG A 268 -25.82 18.26 -15.38
C ARG A 268 -26.32 19.66 -15.05
N VAL A 269 -25.90 20.23 -13.92
CA VAL A 269 -26.30 21.58 -13.50
C VAL A 269 -25.80 22.66 -14.47
N VAL A 270 -24.54 22.54 -14.91
CA VAL A 270 -23.91 23.56 -15.77
C VAL A 270 -24.07 23.28 -17.27
N GLY A 271 -24.81 22.23 -17.66
CA GLY A 271 -25.02 21.87 -19.06
C GLY A 271 -23.76 21.36 -19.77
N SER A 272 -22.84 20.71 -19.02
CA SER A 272 -21.59 20.15 -19.52
C SER A 272 -21.58 18.61 -19.42
N THR A 273 -20.42 17.98 -19.63
CA THR A 273 -20.25 16.54 -19.49
C THR A 273 -19.36 16.18 -18.28
N PRO A 274 -19.54 14.99 -17.67
CA PRO A 274 -18.66 14.53 -16.59
C PRO A 274 -17.19 14.47 -17.01
N GLU A 275 -16.90 14.14 -18.28
CA GLU A 275 -15.56 14.05 -18.85
C GLU A 275 -14.91 15.45 -18.93
N GLU A 276 -15.69 16.48 -19.29
CA GLU A 276 -15.21 17.85 -19.29
C GLU A 276 -14.89 18.32 -17.86
N LEU A 277 -15.80 18.05 -16.90
CA LEU A 277 -15.55 18.37 -15.50
C LEU A 277 -14.34 17.61 -14.95
N GLN A 278 -14.14 16.33 -15.33
CA GLN A 278 -12.97 15.55 -14.95
C GLN A 278 -11.69 16.15 -15.54
N ARG A 279 -11.73 16.67 -16.78
CA ARG A 279 -10.58 17.34 -17.42
C ARG A 279 -10.20 18.65 -16.72
N LEU A 280 -11.17 19.39 -16.18
CA LEU A 280 -10.92 20.58 -15.35
C LEU A 280 -10.45 20.23 -13.92
N ASN A 281 -10.84 19.07 -13.41
CA ASN A 281 -10.50 18.57 -12.08
C ASN A 281 -9.76 17.20 -12.13
N PRO A 282 -8.61 17.12 -12.83
CA PRO A 282 -7.95 15.82 -13.07
C PRO A 282 -7.40 15.18 -11.79
N HIS A 283 -7.24 15.95 -10.73
CA HIS A 283 -6.82 15.52 -9.41
C HIS A 283 -7.88 14.75 -8.63
N LEU A 284 -9.18 14.88 -8.98
CA LEU A 284 -10.27 14.13 -8.36
C LEU A 284 -10.29 12.69 -8.88
N ARG A 285 -9.93 11.73 -8.02
CA ARG A 285 -9.75 10.32 -8.41
C ARG A 285 -11.06 9.54 -8.49
N ARG A 286 -12.12 10.01 -7.82
CA ARG A 286 -13.37 9.26 -7.62
C ARG A 286 -14.59 9.93 -8.28
N GLY A 287 -14.36 10.84 -9.21
CA GLY A 287 -15.42 11.53 -9.94
C GLY A 287 -16.31 12.40 -9.04
N ARG A 288 -15.81 12.84 -7.89
CA ARG A 288 -16.50 13.75 -6.96
C ARG A 288 -15.53 14.45 -6.02
N THR A 289 -16.00 15.51 -5.35
CA THR A 289 -15.24 16.20 -4.32
C THR A 289 -14.97 15.29 -3.11
N PRO A 290 -13.82 15.44 -2.43
CA PRO A 290 -13.43 14.57 -1.33
C PRO A 290 -14.31 14.78 -0.09
N PRO A 291 -14.22 13.89 0.91
CA PRO A 291 -14.74 14.16 2.25
C PRO A 291 -14.11 15.43 2.83
N LEU A 292 -14.94 16.28 3.41
CA LEU A 292 -14.52 17.54 4.05
C LEU A 292 -14.78 17.48 5.55
N ALA A 293 -13.91 18.08 6.33
CA ALA A 293 -14.16 18.30 7.74
C ALA A 293 -15.24 19.39 7.94
N ALA A 294 -15.81 19.44 9.12
CA ALA A 294 -16.85 20.43 9.41
C ALA A 294 -16.31 21.86 9.23
N GLY A 295 -16.97 22.63 8.38
CA GLY A 295 -16.58 24.01 8.05
C GLY A 295 -15.58 24.17 6.91
N GLU A 296 -15.00 23.08 6.41
CA GLU A 296 -14.12 23.13 5.23
C GLU A 296 -14.91 23.29 3.93
N THR A 297 -14.24 23.85 2.92
CA THR A 297 -14.73 23.99 1.56
C THR A 297 -13.76 23.35 0.60
N TRP A 298 -14.28 22.89 -0.54
CA TRP A 298 -13.49 22.41 -1.68
C TRP A 298 -13.70 23.32 -2.87
N GLU A 299 -12.63 23.71 -3.54
CA GLU A 299 -12.66 24.50 -4.75
C GLU A 299 -12.93 23.60 -5.98
N LEU A 300 -14.17 23.62 -6.47
CA LEU A 300 -14.58 22.87 -7.66
C LEU A 300 -14.43 23.73 -8.89
N ARG A 301 -13.72 23.24 -9.90
CA ARG A 301 -13.56 23.92 -11.18
C ARG A 301 -14.67 23.56 -12.16
N LEU A 302 -15.24 24.56 -12.78
CA LEU A 302 -16.36 24.48 -13.71
C LEU A 302 -15.98 25.15 -15.05
N PRO A 303 -16.68 24.88 -16.15
CA PRO A 303 -16.51 25.63 -17.39
C PRO A 303 -16.68 27.14 -17.17
N PRO A 304 -15.96 27.99 -17.92
CA PRO A 304 -16.05 29.44 -17.78
C PRO A 304 -17.49 29.95 -17.91
N GLY A 305 -17.87 30.89 -17.04
CA GLY A 305 -19.22 31.49 -17.02
C GLY A 305 -20.28 30.64 -16.29
N SER A 306 -19.89 29.50 -15.71
CA SER A 306 -20.84 28.55 -15.07
C SER A 306 -21.02 28.76 -13.56
N ALA A 307 -20.17 29.56 -12.91
CA ALA A 307 -20.16 29.71 -11.45
C ALA A 307 -21.51 30.18 -10.89
N ALA A 308 -22.11 31.21 -11.50
CA ALA A 308 -23.39 31.75 -11.05
C ALA A 308 -24.54 30.75 -11.18
N LEU A 309 -24.60 30.02 -12.29
CA LEU A 309 -25.61 28.99 -12.55
C LEU A 309 -25.50 27.85 -11.51
N PHE A 310 -24.28 27.39 -11.25
CA PHE A 310 -24.04 26.35 -10.27
C PHE A 310 -24.41 26.83 -8.86
N GLY A 311 -23.96 28.01 -8.44
CA GLY A 311 -24.21 28.55 -7.09
C GLY A 311 -25.69 28.74 -6.76
N GLN A 312 -26.55 28.97 -7.77
CA GLN A 312 -28.01 29.09 -7.59
C GLN A 312 -28.72 27.74 -7.48
N SER A 313 -28.07 26.65 -7.87
CA SER A 313 -28.65 25.31 -7.82
C SER A 313 -28.68 24.76 -6.40
N ALA A 314 -29.76 24.05 -6.05
CA ALA A 314 -29.84 23.27 -4.82
C ALA A 314 -28.75 22.19 -4.75
N ASP A 315 -28.33 21.66 -5.91
CA ASP A 315 -27.30 20.64 -6.04
C ASP A 315 -25.89 21.17 -5.69
N ALA A 316 -25.67 22.50 -5.67
CA ALA A 316 -24.43 23.11 -5.21
C ALA A 316 -24.13 22.84 -3.73
N ARG A 317 -25.16 22.52 -2.94
CA ARG A 317 -24.98 22.15 -1.53
C ARG A 317 -24.36 20.75 -1.36
N GLY A 318 -24.33 19.97 -2.44
CA GLY A 318 -23.85 18.59 -2.44
C GLY A 318 -24.80 17.59 -1.81
N GLU A 319 -24.44 16.32 -1.94
CA GLU A 319 -25.17 15.22 -1.31
C GLU A 319 -24.91 15.21 0.21
N ARG A 320 -25.92 14.85 0.96
CA ARG A 320 -25.83 14.70 2.42
C ARG A 320 -25.11 13.39 2.75
N LEU A 321 -23.80 13.41 2.74
CA LEU A 321 -22.92 12.29 3.04
C LEU A 321 -21.99 12.66 4.20
N GLU A 322 -21.62 11.67 5.00
CA GLU A 322 -20.74 11.82 6.15
C GLU A 322 -19.39 11.15 5.90
N PRO A 323 -18.25 11.73 6.35
CA PRO A 323 -16.98 11.05 6.33
C PRO A 323 -16.98 9.89 7.33
N TYR A 324 -16.48 8.74 6.90
CA TYR A 324 -16.37 7.53 7.71
C TYR A 324 -14.99 6.90 7.52
N ALA A 325 -14.20 6.87 8.60
CA ALA A 325 -12.90 6.21 8.59
C ALA A 325 -13.08 4.69 8.71
N VAL A 326 -12.57 3.96 7.71
CA VAL A 326 -12.62 2.48 7.70
C VAL A 326 -11.74 1.94 8.83
N ARG A 327 -12.31 1.12 9.70
CA ARG A 327 -11.63 0.48 10.81
C ARG A 327 -10.85 -0.76 10.35
N PHE A 328 -9.85 -1.15 11.11
CA PHE A 328 -9.12 -2.41 10.85
C PHE A 328 -10.08 -3.61 10.95
N GLY A 329 -10.03 -4.51 9.97
CA GLY A 329 -10.92 -5.66 9.91
C GLY A 329 -12.36 -5.37 9.46
N GLU A 330 -12.67 -4.16 9.00
CA GLU A 330 -14.00 -3.77 8.55
C GLU A 330 -14.18 -3.97 7.04
N ARG A 331 -15.30 -4.53 6.63
CA ARG A 331 -15.65 -4.78 5.23
C ARG A 331 -16.76 -3.85 4.77
N LEU A 332 -16.86 -3.64 3.46
CA LEU A 332 -17.95 -2.83 2.88
C LEU A 332 -19.35 -3.31 3.28
N GLU A 333 -19.55 -4.62 3.41
CA GLU A 333 -20.82 -5.22 3.84
C GLU A 333 -21.20 -4.79 5.27
N ASP A 334 -20.19 -4.65 6.13
CA ASP A 334 -20.39 -4.26 7.52
C ASP A 334 -20.74 -2.78 7.62
N ILE A 335 -20.04 -1.93 6.84
CA ILE A 335 -20.33 -0.50 6.72
C ILE A 335 -21.71 -0.27 6.11
N ALA A 336 -22.05 -1.00 5.04
CA ALA A 336 -23.36 -0.90 4.39
C ALA A 336 -24.50 -1.19 5.36
N ARG A 337 -24.37 -2.26 6.14
CA ARG A 337 -25.34 -2.64 7.17
C ARG A 337 -25.44 -1.59 8.28
N LEU A 338 -24.29 -1.10 8.77
CA LEU A 338 -24.23 -0.05 9.80
C LEU A 338 -24.94 1.23 9.35
N ARG A 339 -24.84 1.56 8.08
CA ARG A 339 -25.41 2.79 7.49
C ARG A 339 -26.80 2.59 6.84
N GLY A 340 -27.35 1.39 6.92
CA GLY A 340 -28.67 1.09 6.33
C GLY A 340 -28.71 1.26 4.82
N THR A 341 -27.59 0.95 4.14
CA THR A 341 -27.44 1.10 2.69
C THR A 341 -26.95 -0.20 2.05
N SER A 342 -26.81 -0.22 0.73
CA SER A 342 -26.28 -1.37 0.00
C SER A 342 -24.79 -1.20 -0.31
N VAL A 343 -24.07 -2.32 -0.46
CA VAL A 343 -22.67 -2.32 -0.91
C VAL A 343 -22.51 -1.66 -2.28
N SER A 344 -23.46 -1.87 -3.19
CA SER A 344 -23.47 -1.24 -4.52
C SER A 344 -23.63 0.28 -4.44
N ALA A 345 -24.44 0.80 -3.50
CA ALA A 345 -24.54 2.23 -3.26
C ALA A 345 -23.24 2.80 -2.70
N LEU A 346 -22.60 2.13 -1.71
CA LEU A 346 -21.29 2.56 -1.19
C LEU A 346 -20.23 2.55 -2.27
N ARG A 347 -20.17 1.52 -3.12
CA ARG A 347 -19.22 1.46 -4.24
C ARG A 347 -19.42 2.63 -5.18
N ARG A 348 -20.65 2.93 -5.59
CA ARG A 348 -20.96 4.05 -6.48
C ARG A 348 -20.61 5.40 -5.87
N ILE A 349 -20.94 5.63 -4.58
CA ILE A 349 -20.65 6.88 -3.87
C ILE A 349 -19.13 7.11 -3.81
N ASN A 350 -18.36 6.06 -3.58
CA ASN A 350 -16.93 6.15 -3.32
C ASN A 350 -16.05 5.80 -4.53
N GLY A 351 -16.64 5.50 -5.69
CA GLY A 351 -15.90 5.12 -6.89
C GLY A 351 -15.03 3.86 -6.67
N ILE A 352 -15.54 2.89 -5.91
CA ILE A 352 -14.83 1.65 -5.58
C ILE A 352 -15.04 0.64 -6.70
N GLU A 353 -14.01 0.33 -7.44
CA GLU A 353 -14.02 -0.71 -8.47
C GLU A 353 -13.69 -2.08 -7.87
N ASP A 354 -12.63 -2.15 -7.07
CA ASP A 354 -12.21 -3.35 -6.35
C ASP A 354 -12.29 -3.16 -4.84
N SER A 355 -12.84 -4.16 -4.12
CA SER A 355 -12.90 -4.16 -2.65
C SER A 355 -11.50 -4.19 -2.00
N ALA A 356 -10.47 -4.68 -2.71
CA ALA A 356 -9.09 -4.65 -2.25
C ALA A 356 -8.51 -3.23 -2.11
N GLU A 357 -9.15 -2.22 -2.70
CA GLU A 357 -8.78 -0.81 -2.51
C GLU A 357 -9.10 -0.29 -1.11
N ILE A 358 -10.02 -0.96 -0.40
CA ILE A 358 -10.48 -0.53 0.91
C ILE A 358 -9.51 -1.02 1.98
N ARG A 359 -8.82 -0.07 2.59
CA ARG A 359 -7.84 -0.32 3.65
C ARG A 359 -8.17 0.50 4.87
N THR A 360 -7.71 0.04 6.01
CA THR A 360 -7.80 0.77 7.29
C THR A 360 -7.30 2.20 7.15
N GLY A 361 -8.04 3.12 7.74
CA GLY A 361 -7.71 4.56 7.73
C GLY A 361 -8.17 5.31 6.48
N ILE A 362 -8.66 4.62 5.44
CA ILE A 362 -9.31 5.31 4.31
C ILE A 362 -10.62 5.92 4.81
N THR A 363 -10.84 7.18 4.48
CA THR A 363 -12.12 7.84 4.74
C THR A 363 -13.06 7.62 3.56
N LEU A 364 -14.19 6.97 3.79
CA LEU A 364 -15.28 6.83 2.82
C LEU A 364 -16.35 7.89 3.07
N LEU A 365 -17.13 8.18 2.04
CA LEU A 365 -18.38 8.92 2.15
C LEU A 365 -19.53 7.92 2.32
N VAL A 366 -20.33 8.10 3.35
CA VAL A 366 -21.46 7.22 3.67
C VAL A 366 -22.74 8.02 3.89
N PRO A 367 -23.93 7.46 3.64
CA PRO A 367 -25.17 8.09 4.03
C PRO A 367 -25.23 8.32 5.55
N PRO A 368 -25.90 9.37 6.02
CA PRO A 368 -26.14 9.57 7.45
C PRO A 368 -26.93 8.41 8.05
N VAL A 369 -26.67 8.11 9.32
CA VAL A 369 -27.38 7.04 10.02
C VAL A 369 -28.85 7.41 10.13
N GLY A 370 -29.73 6.61 9.52
CA GLY A 370 -31.18 6.78 9.68
C GLY A 370 -31.62 6.53 11.13
N PRO A 371 -32.76 7.07 11.56
CA PRO A 371 -33.23 6.99 12.96
C PRO A 371 -33.40 5.56 13.49
N VAL A 372 -33.49 4.56 12.62
CA VAL A 372 -33.61 3.14 12.99
C VAL A 372 -32.24 2.50 13.30
N ALA A 373 -31.15 3.01 12.71
CA ALA A 373 -29.82 2.44 12.86
C ALA A 373 -29.01 3.06 14.04
N ALA A 374 -29.47 4.17 14.62
CA ALA A 374 -28.78 4.89 15.70
C ALA A 374 -28.70 4.11 17.03
N LYS A 375 -29.34 2.94 17.14
CA LYS A 375 -29.31 2.07 18.33
C LYS A 375 -28.24 0.97 18.30
N ALA A 376 -27.46 0.85 17.22
CA ALA A 376 -26.33 -0.08 17.18
C ALA A 376 -25.10 0.66 17.70
N ASP A 377 -24.62 0.30 18.88
CA ASP A 377 -23.48 0.88 19.56
C ASP A 377 -22.24 0.98 18.66
N ALA A 378 -21.64 2.16 18.65
CA ALA A 378 -20.34 2.42 18.04
C ALA A 378 -19.26 1.60 18.79
N GLY A 379 -18.89 0.45 18.26
CA GLY A 379 -17.78 -0.34 18.81
C GLY A 379 -17.95 -1.86 18.78
N THR A 380 -19.14 -2.36 18.59
CA THR A 380 -19.37 -3.81 18.45
C THR A 380 -19.35 -4.22 16.98
N SER A 381 -18.71 -5.34 16.71
CA SER A 381 -18.80 -6.05 15.43
C SER A 381 -20.25 -6.11 14.96
N PRO A 382 -20.50 -6.05 13.63
CA PRO A 382 -21.86 -6.29 13.13
C PRO A 382 -22.38 -7.57 13.77
N PRO A 383 -23.66 -7.60 14.18
CA PRO A 383 -24.18 -8.76 14.84
C PRO A 383 -23.95 -9.97 13.93
N LEU A 384 -23.07 -10.85 14.36
CA LEU A 384 -23.16 -12.25 13.97
C LEU A 384 -24.63 -12.63 14.15
N ALA A 385 -25.17 -13.55 13.35
CA ALA A 385 -26.53 -14.04 13.57
C ALA A 385 -26.73 -14.20 15.08
N ALA A 386 -27.85 -13.73 15.62
CA ALA A 386 -28.05 -13.55 17.07
C ALA A 386 -27.60 -14.74 17.94
N ASP A 387 -27.40 -15.91 17.33
CA ASP A 387 -27.12 -17.20 17.97
C ASP A 387 -25.69 -17.75 17.71
N GLU A 388 -24.78 -16.99 17.06
CA GLU A 388 -23.46 -17.51 16.69
C GLU A 388 -22.46 -17.35 17.85
N ILE A 389 -22.19 -18.44 18.58
CA ILE A 389 -21.07 -18.53 19.52
C ILE A 389 -19.77 -18.75 18.73
N VAL A 390 -18.77 -17.94 19.01
CA VAL A 390 -17.44 -18.07 18.42
C VAL A 390 -16.54 -18.90 19.34
N VAL A 391 -16.11 -20.06 18.86
CA VAL A 391 -15.16 -20.90 19.59
C VAL A 391 -13.74 -20.53 19.18
N VAL A 392 -12.94 -20.12 20.14
CA VAL A 392 -11.51 -19.81 19.96
C VAL A 392 -10.68 -20.86 20.67
N ALA A 393 -10.01 -21.70 19.89
CA ALA A 393 -9.12 -22.75 20.42
C ALA A 393 -7.69 -22.19 20.52
N VAL A 394 -7.16 -22.15 21.75
CA VAL A 394 -5.82 -21.65 22.06
C VAL A 394 -4.97 -22.73 22.72
N PRO A 395 -3.64 -22.66 22.67
CA PRO A 395 -2.76 -23.61 23.36
C PRO A 395 -2.99 -23.66 24.88
N ASP A 396 -3.20 -22.50 25.48
CA ASP A 396 -3.50 -22.34 26.88
C ASP A 396 -4.57 -21.30 27.16
N ARG A 397 -5.77 -21.75 27.50
CA ARG A 397 -6.91 -20.84 27.83
C ARG A 397 -6.70 -20.01 29.09
N ARG A 398 -5.77 -20.45 29.98
CA ARG A 398 -5.47 -19.80 31.26
C ARG A 398 -4.39 -18.73 31.12
N LEU A 399 -3.79 -18.61 29.94
CA LEU A 399 -2.78 -17.58 29.69
C LEU A 399 -3.33 -16.19 30.06
N VAL A 400 -2.58 -15.49 30.89
CA VAL A 400 -2.78 -14.07 31.20
C VAL A 400 -1.46 -13.37 30.99
N VAL A 401 -1.47 -12.32 30.17
CA VAL A 401 -0.28 -11.51 29.92
C VAL A 401 -0.35 -10.26 30.82
N PRO A 402 0.56 -10.10 31.80
CA PRO A 402 0.56 -8.97 32.71
C PRO A 402 0.60 -7.63 31.96
N GLY A 403 -0.22 -6.67 32.40
CA GLY A 403 -0.24 -5.33 31.81
C GLY A 403 -1.04 -5.22 30.48
N LYS A 404 -1.47 -6.33 29.89
CA LYS A 404 -2.22 -6.36 28.64
C LYS A 404 -3.71 -6.69 28.85
N LYS A 405 -4.56 -6.31 27.90
CA LYS A 405 -5.96 -6.74 27.81
C LYS A 405 -6.13 -7.73 26.66
N ARG A 406 -7.00 -8.72 26.86
CA ARG A 406 -7.32 -9.74 25.87
C ARG A 406 -8.37 -9.22 24.91
N VAL A 407 -8.15 -9.41 23.59
CA VAL A 407 -9.10 -9.08 22.53
C VAL A 407 -9.14 -10.19 21.50
N PHE A 408 -10.26 -10.28 20.76
CA PHE A 408 -10.46 -11.31 19.75
C PHE A 408 -10.66 -10.67 18.39
N TYR A 409 -9.84 -11.05 17.43
CA TYR A 409 -9.88 -10.50 16.09
C TYR A 409 -10.25 -11.57 15.06
N ARG A 410 -11.22 -11.28 14.20
CA ARG A 410 -11.63 -12.18 13.11
C ARG A 410 -10.86 -11.83 11.84
N VAL A 411 -10.12 -12.80 11.32
CA VAL A 411 -9.35 -12.67 10.07
C VAL A 411 -10.29 -12.44 8.88
N ILE A 412 -9.99 -11.39 8.10
CA ILE A 412 -10.67 -11.05 6.85
C ILE A 412 -9.77 -11.34 5.63
N PRO A 413 -10.32 -11.40 4.41
CA PRO A 413 -9.51 -11.55 3.20
C PRO A 413 -8.46 -10.45 3.06
N GLY A 414 -7.21 -10.83 2.79
CA GLY A 414 -6.09 -9.89 2.65
C GLY A 414 -5.28 -9.65 3.92
N ASP A 415 -5.71 -10.16 5.06
CA ASP A 415 -4.95 -10.11 6.30
C ASP A 415 -3.68 -10.96 6.24
N SER A 416 -2.61 -10.45 6.83
CA SER A 416 -1.38 -11.19 7.07
C SER A 416 -0.96 -11.11 8.55
N ILE A 417 -0.18 -12.09 8.99
CA ILE A 417 0.37 -12.11 10.37
C ILE A 417 1.12 -10.81 10.66
N TRP A 418 1.92 -10.34 9.69
CA TRP A 418 2.65 -9.09 9.82
C TRP A 418 1.73 -7.88 9.99
N ALA A 419 0.71 -7.74 9.14
CA ALA A 419 -0.21 -6.60 9.18
C ALA A 419 -1.01 -6.55 10.49
N ILE A 420 -1.48 -7.73 10.96
CA ILE A 420 -2.19 -7.85 12.24
C ILE A 420 -1.26 -7.50 13.41
N ALA A 421 -0.07 -8.09 13.48
CA ALA A 421 0.89 -7.81 14.54
C ALA A 421 1.28 -6.33 14.58
N HIS A 422 1.53 -5.73 13.42
CA HIS A 422 1.88 -4.31 13.28
C HIS A 422 0.75 -3.39 13.76
N PHE A 423 -0.49 -3.64 13.32
CA PHE A 423 -1.65 -2.84 13.71
C PHE A 423 -1.91 -2.90 15.21
N PHE A 424 -1.91 -4.10 15.80
CA PHE A 424 -2.14 -4.30 17.22
C PHE A 424 -0.92 -3.98 18.12
N LYS A 425 0.20 -3.59 17.51
CA LYS A 425 1.48 -3.29 18.20
C LYS A 425 1.96 -4.45 19.08
N VAL A 426 1.83 -5.67 18.57
CA VAL A 426 2.28 -6.88 19.24
C VAL A 426 3.42 -7.55 18.47
N ASN A 427 4.24 -8.32 19.18
CA ASN A 427 5.30 -9.08 18.54
C ASN A 427 4.72 -10.25 17.73
N GLN A 428 5.20 -10.45 16.48
CA GLN A 428 4.74 -11.54 15.63
C GLN A 428 4.93 -12.94 16.28
N ALA A 429 6.07 -13.16 16.91
CA ALA A 429 6.34 -14.45 17.56
C ALA A 429 5.37 -14.72 18.73
N GLU A 430 4.97 -13.68 19.45
CA GLU A 430 3.95 -13.79 20.49
C GLU A 430 2.58 -14.10 19.91
N LEU A 431 2.16 -13.39 18.85
CA LEU A 431 0.91 -13.64 18.14
C LEU A 431 0.82 -15.10 17.65
N LEU A 432 1.88 -15.58 17.01
CA LEU A 432 1.99 -16.97 16.54
C LEU A 432 1.85 -17.97 17.71
N ARG A 433 2.57 -17.72 18.80
CA ARG A 433 2.55 -18.59 19.99
C ARG A 433 1.19 -18.62 20.68
N TRP A 434 0.51 -17.46 20.84
CA TRP A 434 -0.81 -17.40 21.47
C TRP A 434 -1.87 -18.22 20.73
N ASN A 435 -1.73 -18.33 19.40
CA ASN A 435 -2.70 -18.97 18.52
C ASN A 435 -2.22 -20.30 17.91
N ASN A 436 -1.00 -20.75 18.24
CA ASN A 436 -0.39 -21.93 17.64
C ASN A 436 -0.39 -21.90 16.11
N LEU A 437 0.10 -20.79 15.53
CA LEU A 437 0.13 -20.57 14.09
C LEU A 437 1.50 -20.92 13.51
N ASP A 438 1.49 -21.42 12.29
CA ASP A 438 2.67 -21.59 11.45
C ASP A 438 3.06 -20.25 10.83
N PRO A 439 4.31 -19.77 10.97
CA PRO A 439 4.75 -18.49 10.43
C PRO A 439 4.74 -18.41 8.90
N GLU A 440 4.85 -19.55 8.22
CA GLU A 440 4.88 -19.64 6.74
C GLU A 440 3.49 -19.84 6.13
N ALA A 441 2.51 -20.24 6.93
CA ALA A 441 1.17 -20.50 6.45
C ALA A 441 0.33 -19.22 6.32
N THR A 442 -0.53 -19.18 5.31
CA THR A 442 -1.51 -18.10 5.15
C THR A 442 -2.65 -18.24 6.15
N LEU A 443 -3.12 -17.10 6.67
CA LEU A 443 -4.28 -17.09 7.56
C LEU A 443 -5.56 -17.45 6.79
N ALA A 444 -6.33 -18.38 7.32
CA ALA A 444 -7.63 -18.70 6.74
C ALA A 444 -8.67 -17.65 7.16
N THR A 445 -9.45 -17.18 6.18
CA THR A 445 -10.56 -16.27 6.41
C THR A 445 -11.54 -16.83 7.46
N LYS A 446 -12.05 -15.99 8.34
CA LYS A 446 -12.94 -16.32 9.47
C LYS A 446 -12.26 -17.00 10.66
N MET A 447 -10.97 -17.28 10.63
CA MET A 447 -10.26 -17.60 11.87
C MET A 447 -10.44 -16.46 12.87
N VAL A 448 -10.51 -16.80 14.15
CA VAL A 448 -10.53 -15.80 15.22
C VAL A 448 -9.26 -15.96 16.05
N LEU A 449 -8.49 -14.90 16.09
CA LEU A 449 -7.22 -14.84 16.79
C LEU A 449 -7.39 -14.29 18.20
N ASP A 450 -6.70 -14.88 19.14
CA ASP A 450 -6.54 -14.43 20.51
C ASP A 450 -5.34 -13.50 20.60
N LEU A 451 -5.55 -12.27 21.05
CA LEU A 451 -4.55 -11.20 21.06
C LEU A 451 -4.49 -10.54 22.44
N TRP A 452 -3.28 -10.19 22.85
CA TRP A 452 -3.03 -9.47 24.08
C TRP A 452 -2.41 -8.10 23.75
N VAL A 453 -3.24 -7.05 23.82
CA VAL A 453 -2.86 -5.68 23.50
C VAL A 453 -2.66 -4.84 24.76
N ASP A 454 -1.96 -3.72 24.64
CA ASP A 454 -1.78 -2.80 25.75
C ASP A 454 -3.14 -2.28 26.26
N LYS A 455 -3.22 -1.96 27.56
CA LYS A 455 -4.50 -1.55 28.18
C LYS A 455 -5.07 -0.27 27.57
N ASP A 456 -4.20 0.62 27.12
CA ASP A 456 -4.51 1.90 26.45
C ASP A 456 -4.76 1.77 24.93
N PHE A 457 -4.61 0.56 24.37
CA PHE A 457 -4.88 0.33 22.95
C PHE A 457 -6.31 0.77 22.60
N ASP A 458 -6.42 1.66 21.58
CA ASP A 458 -7.72 2.16 21.11
C ASP A 458 -8.46 1.09 20.29
N THR A 459 -9.46 0.47 20.91
CA THR A 459 -10.31 -0.54 20.27
C THR A 459 -11.34 0.07 19.31
N GLY A 460 -11.53 1.38 19.31
CA GLY A 460 -12.44 2.07 18.38
C GLY A 460 -12.00 2.01 16.92
N GLN A 461 -10.70 1.80 16.67
CA GLN A 461 -10.11 1.75 15.32
C GLN A 461 -10.15 0.34 14.69
N VAL A 462 -10.74 -0.65 15.35
CA VAL A 462 -10.76 -2.04 14.91
C VAL A 462 -12.12 -2.69 15.14
N VAL A 463 -12.46 -3.65 14.29
CA VAL A 463 -13.63 -4.51 14.49
C VAL A 463 -13.21 -5.76 15.25
N LEU A 464 -13.57 -5.84 16.51
CA LEU A 464 -13.31 -6.96 17.39
C LEU A 464 -14.53 -7.88 17.53
N VAL A 465 -14.28 -9.14 17.83
CA VAL A 465 -15.34 -10.07 18.25
C VAL A 465 -15.69 -9.76 19.70
N ASP A 466 -16.99 -9.59 19.97
CA ASP A 466 -17.49 -9.35 21.33
C ASP A 466 -17.07 -10.49 22.27
N PRO A 467 -16.32 -10.22 23.34
CA PRO A 467 -15.87 -11.25 24.29
C PRO A 467 -17.02 -12.05 24.91
N SER A 468 -18.21 -11.45 25.07
CA SER A 468 -19.40 -12.14 25.60
C SER A 468 -19.89 -13.29 24.70
N ARG A 469 -19.48 -13.28 23.43
CA ARG A 469 -19.81 -14.29 22.42
C ARG A 469 -18.68 -15.27 22.14
N VAL A 470 -17.53 -15.11 22.81
CA VAL A 470 -16.35 -15.95 22.61
C VAL A 470 -16.26 -17.00 23.70
N ARG A 471 -16.18 -18.25 23.28
CA ARG A 471 -15.81 -19.35 24.17
C ARG A 471 -14.37 -19.77 23.92
N VAL A 472 -13.50 -19.47 24.85
CA VAL A 472 -12.10 -19.86 24.75
C VAL A 472 -11.89 -21.26 25.32
N VAL A 473 -11.28 -22.14 24.55
CA VAL A 473 -11.01 -23.52 24.94
C VAL A 473 -9.57 -23.91 24.65
N THR A 474 -9.03 -24.84 25.41
CA THR A 474 -7.69 -25.36 25.11
C THR A 474 -7.75 -26.31 23.94
N THR A 475 -6.90 -26.09 22.94
CA THR A 475 -6.80 -26.92 21.73
C THR A 475 -6.65 -28.41 22.10
N GLY A 476 -7.48 -29.24 21.48
CA GLY A 476 -7.42 -30.71 21.69
C GLY A 476 -8.00 -31.21 23.02
N SER A 477 -8.56 -30.33 23.85
CA SER A 477 -9.27 -30.73 25.07
C SER A 477 -10.60 -31.43 24.76
N ASN A 478 -11.10 -32.22 25.71
CA ASN A 478 -12.44 -32.82 25.57
C ASN A 478 -13.52 -31.75 25.41
N GLU A 479 -13.42 -30.65 26.13
CA GLU A 479 -14.32 -29.50 26.04
C GLU A 479 -14.32 -28.90 24.61
N PHE A 480 -13.13 -28.81 23.99
CA PHE A 480 -13.02 -28.34 22.60
C PHE A 480 -13.80 -29.24 21.63
N PHE A 481 -13.59 -30.56 21.71
CA PHE A 481 -14.27 -31.49 20.82
C PHE A 481 -15.78 -31.54 21.07
N GLU A 482 -16.23 -31.52 22.32
CA GLU A 482 -17.65 -31.48 22.65
C GLU A 482 -18.32 -30.22 22.07
N LEU A 483 -17.68 -29.08 22.25
CA LEU A 483 -18.21 -27.79 21.81
C LEU A 483 -18.29 -27.69 20.28
N VAL A 484 -17.21 -28.03 19.58
CA VAL A 484 -17.15 -27.97 18.11
C VAL A 484 -18.18 -28.92 17.49
N GLU A 485 -18.32 -30.12 18.03
CA GLU A 485 -19.28 -31.10 17.51
C GLU A 485 -20.74 -30.74 17.83
N THR A 486 -21.00 -30.13 18.99
CA THR A 486 -22.33 -29.59 19.33
C THR A 486 -22.74 -28.51 18.34
N LEU A 487 -21.85 -27.60 18.00
CA LEU A 487 -22.11 -26.56 16.98
C LEU A 487 -22.40 -27.17 15.60
N ARG A 488 -21.78 -28.30 15.28
CA ARG A 488 -22.06 -29.08 14.06
C ARG A 488 -23.34 -29.93 14.15
N GLY A 489 -24.05 -29.87 15.25
CA GLY A 489 -25.27 -30.67 15.51
C GLY A 489 -24.98 -32.15 15.82
N ARG A 490 -23.80 -32.44 16.37
CA ARG A 490 -23.38 -33.79 16.73
C ARG A 490 -22.99 -33.86 18.20
N LYS A 491 -23.36 -34.96 18.85
CA LYS A 491 -22.97 -35.28 20.25
C LYS A 491 -21.82 -36.28 20.24
N ARG A 492 -20.78 -36.01 21.02
CA ARG A 492 -19.67 -36.92 21.24
C ARG A 492 -20.10 -37.99 22.25
N VAL A 493 -20.01 -39.29 21.89
CA VAL A 493 -20.43 -40.44 22.71
C VAL A 493 -19.25 -41.40 22.88
N GLN A 494 -19.04 -41.83 24.11
CA GLN A 494 -18.15 -42.95 24.39
C GLN A 494 -18.95 -44.26 24.24
N TYR A 495 -18.62 -45.01 23.20
CA TYR A 495 -19.27 -46.29 22.92
C TYR A 495 -18.39 -47.44 23.38
N LYS A 496 -18.96 -48.31 24.21
CA LYS A 496 -18.29 -49.54 24.67
C LYS A 496 -18.61 -50.66 23.69
N CYS A 497 -17.61 -51.16 22.98
CA CYS A 497 -17.75 -52.19 21.96
C CYS A 497 -18.29 -53.49 22.57
N GLN A 498 -19.23 -54.09 21.82
CA GLN A 498 -19.86 -55.36 22.20
C GLN A 498 -19.21 -56.53 21.44
N SER A 499 -19.49 -57.76 21.87
CA SER A 499 -19.02 -58.94 21.12
C SER A 499 -19.63 -58.98 19.73
N GLY A 500 -18.78 -59.13 18.68
CA GLY A 500 -19.17 -59.14 17.28
C GLY A 500 -19.31 -57.76 16.62
N ASP A 501 -18.91 -56.68 17.33
CA ASP A 501 -18.79 -55.37 16.71
C ASP A 501 -17.57 -55.32 15.77
N THR A 502 -17.75 -54.62 14.67
CA THR A 502 -16.69 -54.24 13.73
C THR A 502 -16.76 -52.75 13.47
N LEU A 503 -15.68 -52.14 13.00
CA LEU A 503 -15.66 -50.70 12.67
C LEU A 503 -16.78 -50.33 11.64
N ASP A 504 -17.07 -51.21 10.71
CA ASP A 504 -18.16 -50.99 9.72
C ASP A 504 -19.54 -51.00 10.37
N LYS A 505 -19.81 -51.99 11.27
CA LYS A 505 -21.08 -52.03 11.99
C LYS A 505 -21.30 -50.84 12.91
N ILE A 506 -20.24 -50.42 13.59
CA ILE A 506 -20.26 -49.25 14.48
C ILE A 506 -20.47 -47.97 13.63
N ALA A 507 -19.71 -47.81 12.56
CA ALA A 507 -19.85 -46.67 11.66
C ALA A 507 -21.28 -46.51 11.13
N LYS A 508 -21.86 -47.60 10.61
CA LYS A 508 -23.26 -47.65 10.14
C LYS A 508 -24.27 -47.30 11.22
N ARG A 509 -24.07 -47.80 12.44
CA ARG A 509 -24.95 -47.57 13.61
C ARG A 509 -25.04 -46.07 13.96
N PHE A 510 -23.92 -45.36 13.85
CA PHE A 510 -23.82 -43.94 14.21
C PHE A 510 -23.89 -42.98 13.04
N GLY A 511 -24.15 -43.48 11.82
CA GLY A 511 -24.19 -42.66 10.60
C GLY A 511 -22.85 -42.04 10.21
N LEU A 512 -21.76 -42.77 10.51
CA LEU A 512 -20.37 -42.37 10.20
C LEU A 512 -19.81 -43.27 9.08
N THR A 513 -18.73 -42.84 8.47
CA THR A 513 -17.91 -43.72 7.64
C THR A 513 -16.88 -44.46 8.51
N VAL A 514 -16.40 -45.60 8.04
CA VAL A 514 -15.31 -46.34 8.73
C VAL A 514 -14.09 -45.46 8.89
N ALA A 515 -13.75 -44.67 7.85
CA ALA A 515 -12.64 -43.72 7.89
C ALA A 515 -12.83 -42.62 8.96
N ASP A 516 -14.08 -42.20 9.22
CA ASP A 516 -14.34 -41.28 10.32
C ASP A 516 -14.08 -41.90 11.69
N VAL A 517 -14.54 -43.16 11.91
CA VAL A 517 -14.30 -43.86 13.15
C VAL A 517 -12.80 -44.11 13.41
N GLU A 518 -12.08 -44.52 12.35
CA GLU A 518 -10.61 -44.71 12.37
C GLU A 518 -9.91 -43.39 12.75
N ARG A 519 -10.24 -42.31 12.06
CA ARG A 519 -9.64 -40.99 12.31
C ARG A 519 -9.93 -40.45 13.69
N ILE A 520 -11.17 -40.56 14.16
CA ILE A 520 -11.61 -40.05 15.46
C ILE A 520 -10.85 -40.79 16.61
N ASN A 521 -10.63 -42.09 16.42
CA ASN A 521 -10.01 -42.92 17.43
C ASN A 521 -8.50 -43.19 17.18
N ARG A 522 -7.92 -42.59 16.14
CA ARG A 522 -6.52 -42.80 15.71
C ARG A 522 -6.20 -44.30 15.48
N MET A 523 -7.15 -44.98 14.84
CA MET A 523 -7.02 -46.40 14.54
C MET A 523 -6.59 -46.58 13.08
N GLY A 524 -5.82 -47.65 12.79
CA GLY A 524 -5.49 -48.04 11.43
C GLY A 524 -6.60 -48.89 10.79
N ARG A 525 -6.61 -48.97 9.43
CA ARG A 525 -7.62 -49.69 8.65
C ARG A 525 -7.79 -51.17 8.99
N THR A 526 -6.78 -51.76 9.58
CA THR A 526 -6.74 -53.21 9.97
C THR A 526 -6.99 -53.41 11.46
N THR A 527 -7.33 -52.36 12.20
CA THR A 527 -7.54 -52.47 13.66
C THR A 527 -8.90 -53.12 13.95
N GLU A 528 -8.89 -54.28 14.58
CA GLU A 528 -10.08 -54.93 15.12
C GLU A 528 -10.43 -54.35 16.47
N VAL A 529 -11.70 -54.04 16.66
CA VAL A 529 -12.21 -53.57 17.96
C VAL A 529 -12.46 -54.79 18.89
N GLN A 530 -12.05 -54.66 20.14
CA GLN A 530 -12.23 -55.72 21.13
C GLN A 530 -13.50 -55.49 21.94
N PRO A 531 -14.21 -56.55 22.37
CA PRO A 531 -15.33 -56.44 23.29
C PRO A 531 -14.88 -55.76 24.61
N GLY A 532 -15.63 -54.74 25.02
CA GLY A 532 -15.31 -53.93 26.19
C GLY A 532 -14.41 -52.72 25.91
N GLN A 533 -13.80 -52.63 24.75
CA GLN A 533 -13.04 -51.44 24.32
C GLN A 533 -13.97 -50.25 24.20
N THR A 534 -13.52 -49.10 24.70
CA THR A 534 -14.26 -47.84 24.58
C THR A 534 -13.72 -47.05 23.41
N ILE A 535 -14.58 -46.72 22.46
CA ILE A 535 -14.25 -45.86 21.32
C ILE A 535 -15.15 -44.61 21.31
N ILE A 536 -14.66 -43.55 20.64
CA ILE A 536 -15.40 -42.31 20.50
C ILE A 536 -16.16 -42.34 19.17
N VAL A 537 -17.45 -42.05 19.22
CA VAL A 537 -18.31 -41.89 18.07
C VAL A 537 -19.10 -40.59 18.18
N TYR A 538 -19.64 -40.11 17.06
CA TYR A 538 -20.49 -38.94 17.02
C TYR A 538 -21.91 -39.34 16.60
N GLN A 539 -22.89 -38.83 17.32
CA GLN A 539 -24.32 -39.05 17.05
C GLN A 539 -24.95 -37.75 16.64
N ASN A 540 -25.76 -37.74 15.58
CA ASN A 540 -26.51 -36.57 15.17
C ASN A 540 -27.53 -36.20 16.24
N MET A 541 -27.62 -34.91 16.53
CA MET A 541 -28.59 -34.33 17.46
C MET A 541 -29.87 -33.88 16.69
N SER A 542 -31.00 -33.99 17.33
CA SER A 542 -32.20 -33.32 16.85
C SER A 542 -32.10 -31.80 16.95
N SER A 543 -32.88 -31.05 16.19
CA SER A 543 -32.86 -29.59 16.22
C SER A 543 -33.15 -29.04 17.64
N SER A 544 -34.02 -29.69 18.40
CA SER A 544 -34.33 -29.31 19.77
C SER A 544 -33.17 -29.59 20.75
N GLU A 545 -32.54 -30.75 20.63
CA GLU A 545 -31.35 -31.09 21.43
C GLU A 545 -30.18 -30.15 21.15
N ARG A 546 -29.97 -29.83 19.86
CA ARG A 546 -28.95 -28.85 19.45
C ARG A 546 -29.22 -27.47 20.05
N ALA A 547 -30.45 -26.96 19.93
CA ALA A 547 -30.84 -25.66 20.48
C ALA A 547 -30.63 -25.63 22.02
N ALA A 548 -31.06 -26.68 22.74
CA ALA A 548 -30.86 -26.79 24.18
C ALA A 548 -29.37 -26.88 24.58
N ALA A 549 -28.58 -27.61 23.80
CA ALA A 549 -27.13 -27.71 24.05
C ALA A 549 -26.40 -26.39 23.79
N VAL A 550 -26.73 -25.70 22.70
CA VAL A 550 -26.15 -24.38 22.37
C VAL A 550 -26.57 -23.35 23.45
N ALA A 551 -27.81 -23.35 23.90
CA ALA A 551 -28.27 -22.45 24.97
C ALA A 551 -27.49 -22.61 26.29
N ARG A 552 -27.06 -23.84 26.61
CA ARG A 552 -26.20 -24.11 27.80
C ARG A 552 -24.75 -23.62 27.63
N LEU A 553 -24.32 -23.36 26.41
CA LEU A 553 -22.97 -22.92 26.10
C LEU A 553 -22.83 -21.40 26.08
N LEU A 554 -23.94 -20.65 26.11
CA LEU A 554 -23.93 -19.19 26.18
C LEU A 554 -23.36 -18.72 27.53
N PRO A 555 -22.42 -17.76 27.55
CA PRO A 555 -21.96 -17.14 28.78
C PRO A 555 -23.16 -16.47 29.49
N GLY A 556 -23.45 -16.88 30.72
CA GLY A 556 -24.57 -16.38 31.52
C GLY A 556 -25.68 -17.40 31.81
N ALA A 557 -25.64 -18.62 31.24
CA ALA A 557 -26.64 -19.66 31.49
C ALA A 557 -26.35 -20.56 32.73
N ALA A 558 -25.22 -20.38 33.41
CA ALA A 558 -24.76 -21.25 34.47
C ALA A 558 -24.74 -20.58 35.85
N ASP A 559 -25.90 -20.12 36.38
CA ASP A 559 -26.07 -19.83 37.81
C ASP A 559 -27.55 -19.93 38.26
N GLY A 560 -28.30 -20.87 37.69
CA GLY A 560 -29.71 -21.04 37.98
C GLY A 560 -30.16 -22.45 38.35
N SER A 561 -29.30 -23.28 38.99
CA SER A 561 -29.76 -24.54 39.60
C SER A 561 -29.30 -24.68 41.05
N GLY A 562 -29.94 -23.91 41.92
CA GLY A 562 -29.95 -24.20 43.35
C GLY A 562 -30.68 -25.52 43.63
N ALA A 563 -29.94 -26.58 43.78
CA ALA A 563 -30.51 -27.83 44.28
C ALA A 563 -30.88 -27.66 45.75
N LYS A 564 -32.17 -27.65 46.07
CA LYS A 564 -32.68 -27.92 47.40
C LYS A 564 -32.37 -29.40 47.75
N GLY A 565 -31.37 -29.64 48.52
CA GLY A 565 -31.12 -30.93 49.19
C GLY A 565 -31.42 -30.79 50.67
N LYS A 566 -32.32 -31.64 51.15
CA LYS A 566 -32.76 -31.77 52.53
C LYS A 566 -31.59 -32.15 53.44
N SER A 567 -31.60 -31.50 54.60
CA SER A 567 -30.86 -31.87 55.80
C SER A 567 -31.13 -33.30 56.31
N GLY A 568 -30.13 -33.95 56.77
CA GLY A 568 -30.19 -35.18 57.57
C GLY A 568 -28.88 -35.37 58.31
N ASP A 569 -28.96 -35.24 59.61
CA ASP A 569 -27.92 -35.30 60.64
C ASP A 569 -27.14 -36.61 60.64
N ALA A 570 -25.86 -36.58 61.01
CA ALA A 570 -25.24 -37.30 62.14
C ALA A 570 -23.74 -37.08 62.20
N GLU A 571 -23.35 -36.69 63.39
CA GLU A 571 -22.02 -36.65 64.07
C GLU A 571 -21.05 -37.79 63.75
N SER A 572 -19.77 -37.50 63.67
CA SER A 572 -18.79 -37.91 64.65
C SER A 572 -17.36 -37.54 64.28
N ALA A 573 -16.68 -37.02 65.26
CA ALA A 573 -15.29 -36.59 65.34
C ALA A 573 -14.25 -37.66 64.97
N THR A 574 -13.11 -37.23 64.46
CA THR A 574 -11.83 -37.37 65.26
C THR A 574 -10.67 -36.68 64.47
N LYS A 575 -9.87 -36.00 65.30
CA LYS A 575 -8.58 -35.35 65.02
C LYS A 575 -7.51 -36.37 64.61
N SER A 576 -6.57 -35.98 63.80
CA SER A 576 -5.16 -35.95 64.12
C SER A 576 -4.29 -35.34 63.02
N ALA A 577 -3.39 -34.51 63.46
CA ALA A 577 -2.36 -33.80 62.63
C ALA A 577 -1.04 -34.64 62.71
N PRO A 578 0.05 -34.15 62.12
CA PRO A 578 0.98 -34.87 61.24
C PRO A 578 2.22 -35.40 61.99
N PRO A 579 3.15 -36.03 61.34
CA PRO A 579 4.53 -35.53 61.48
C PRO A 579 5.44 -35.58 60.25
N ASP A 580 6.23 -34.52 60.17
CA ASP A 580 7.69 -34.41 60.07
C ASP A 580 8.46 -35.09 58.94
N GLU A 581 9.20 -34.24 58.30
CA GLU A 581 10.43 -34.50 57.55
C GLU A 581 11.51 -35.16 58.40
N PRO A 582 12.53 -35.75 57.77
CA PRO A 582 13.81 -35.05 57.85
C PRO A 582 14.69 -35.09 56.56
N ALA A 583 15.58 -34.14 56.60
CA ALA A 583 16.64 -33.77 55.67
C ALA A 583 17.84 -34.78 55.63
N GLY A 584 18.67 -34.55 54.64
CA GLY A 584 20.07 -34.95 54.56
C GLY A 584 20.43 -35.61 53.23
N GLU A 585 21.32 -35.21 52.51
CA GLU A 585 22.65 -34.71 52.35
C GLU A 585 23.28 -35.23 51.05
N ALA A 586 23.91 -34.30 50.34
CA ALA A 586 25.19 -34.33 49.61
C ALA A 586 25.55 -35.42 48.59
N GLY A 587 25.93 -34.90 47.40
CA GLY A 587 26.57 -35.40 46.21
C GLY A 587 27.91 -36.21 46.43
N PRO A 588 28.82 -36.38 45.46
CA PRO A 588 29.08 -35.60 44.23
C PRO A 588 29.40 -36.45 42.96
N ALA A 589 29.54 -35.73 41.84
CA ALA A 589 30.41 -35.85 40.64
C ALA A 589 30.85 -37.22 40.07
N GLU A 590 30.77 -37.41 38.76
CA GLU A 590 31.87 -37.45 37.78
C GLU A 590 31.49 -38.14 36.44
N ASP A 591 31.86 -37.47 35.38
CA ASP A 591 32.49 -37.90 34.11
C ASP A 591 32.00 -39.10 33.28
N GLY A 592 31.93 -38.86 31.96
CA GLY A 592 32.22 -39.90 30.99
C GLY A 592 31.58 -39.84 29.60
N ARG A 593 32.16 -39.05 28.72
CA ARG A 593 32.43 -39.30 27.27
C ARG A 593 31.57 -40.28 26.48
N ALA A 594 31.26 -39.74 25.27
CA ALA A 594 30.82 -40.40 24.05
C ALA A 594 31.68 -41.61 23.61
N PRO A 595 31.20 -42.43 22.64
CA PRO A 595 31.75 -42.27 21.31
C PRO A 595 30.75 -42.48 20.12
N ALA A 596 31.17 -41.92 19.00
CA ALA A 596 30.64 -42.11 17.65
C ALA A 596 31.09 -43.44 17.02
N VAL A 597 30.27 -44.00 16.10
CA VAL A 597 30.71 -44.88 14.97
C VAL A 597 29.69 -44.82 13.83
N ARG A 598 30.01 -44.29 12.73
CA ARG A 598 30.27 -44.66 11.33
C ARG A 598 29.37 -45.73 10.70
N ALA A 599 28.74 -45.28 9.58
CA ALA A 599 28.65 -45.68 8.19
C ALA A 599 28.68 -47.18 7.78
N SER A 600 27.80 -47.57 6.87
CA SER A 600 28.17 -48.39 5.69
C SER A 600 27.08 -48.32 4.58
N GLU A 601 27.59 -48.21 3.39
CA GLU A 601 26.98 -48.26 2.07
C GLU A 601 26.43 -49.66 1.74
N THR A 602 25.50 -49.74 0.74
CA THR A 602 25.60 -50.53 -0.51
C THR A 602 24.26 -50.46 -1.27
N THR A 603 24.25 -49.93 -2.51
CA THR A 603 24.07 -50.54 -3.83
C THR A 603 22.83 -51.43 -4.04
N ASP A 604 21.94 -51.32 -5.03
CA ASP A 604 22.12 -51.43 -6.46
C ASP A 604 20.75 -51.51 -7.20
N SER A 605 20.75 -51.11 -8.48
CA SER A 605 20.02 -51.59 -9.64
C SER A 605 18.68 -50.97 -10.08
N ALA A 606 18.78 -50.24 -11.20
CA ALA A 606 17.73 -50.01 -12.21
C ALA A 606 17.47 -51.27 -13.05
N PRO A 607 16.53 -51.37 -14.02
CA PRO A 607 16.37 -50.44 -15.18
C PRO A 607 14.93 -50.30 -15.76
N GLY A 608 14.77 -49.38 -16.74
CA GLY A 608 13.72 -49.48 -17.76
C GLY A 608 13.19 -48.18 -18.38
N ARG A 609 13.72 -47.78 -19.52
CA ARG A 609 13.32 -46.76 -20.49
C ARG A 609 12.27 -47.32 -21.47
N PRO A 610 11.62 -46.61 -22.45
CA PRO A 610 11.95 -45.36 -23.17
C PRO A 610 10.70 -44.44 -23.41
N ALA A 611 10.67 -43.31 -24.05
CA ALA A 611 11.38 -42.60 -25.09
C ALA A 611 10.81 -41.16 -25.26
N ALA A 612 11.65 -40.26 -25.77
CA ALA A 612 11.43 -38.85 -26.09
C ALA A 612 10.72 -38.67 -27.48
N PRO A 613 10.55 -37.46 -28.09
CA PRO A 613 11.41 -36.28 -28.19
C PRO A 613 10.65 -34.91 -28.10
N GLY A 614 11.18 -33.73 -28.06
CA GLY A 614 12.44 -33.13 -28.37
C GLY A 614 12.37 -31.61 -28.50
N LYS A 615 13.54 -30.94 -28.43
CA LYS A 615 13.94 -29.57 -28.84
C LYS A 615 13.66 -28.47 -27.85
N SER A 616 14.57 -27.55 -27.52
CA SER A 616 15.97 -27.26 -27.89
C SER A 616 16.59 -26.29 -26.88
N ALA A 617 17.81 -26.53 -26.57
CA ALA A 617 18.92 -25.83 -26.00
C ALA A 617 18.93 -24.30 -25.92
N SER A 618 19.48 -23.72 -24.80
CA SER A 618 20.80 -23.12 -24.77
C SER A 618 21.14 -22.47 -23.41
N PRO A 619 22.38 -22.04 -23.13
CA PRO A 619 23.14 -22.63 -22.03
C PRO A 619 23.37 -21.66 -20.84
N ALA A 620 23.80 -22.28 -19.73
CA ALA A 620 24.23 -21.63 -18.51
C ALA A 620 25.59 -20.95 -18.68
N ALA A 621 25.77 -19.79 -18.03
CA ALA A 621 27.09 -19.22 -17.76
C ALA A 621 27.19 -18.71 -16.32
N ASN A 622 28.06 -19.38 -15.58
CA ASN A 622 28.94 -18.94 -14.48
C ASN A 622 28.58 -17.70 -13.65
N GLN A 623 28.31 -17.93 -12.38
CA GLN A 623 28.59 -16.97 -11.29
C GLN A 623 30.01 -17.18 -10.77
N PRO A 624 30.78 -16.11 -10.50
CA PRO A 624 31.97 -16.18 -9.64
C PRO A 624 31.62 -15.82 -8.19
N ALA A 625 32.33 -16.49 -7.27
CA ALA A 625 32.24 -16.45 -5.83
C ALA A 625 32.57 -15.06 -5.23
N ALA A 626 31.95 -14.77 -4.09
CA ALA A 626 32.20 -13.62 -3.25
C ALA A 626 33.56 -13.72 -2.50
N PRO A 627 34.29 -12.61 -2.30
CA PRO A 627 35.40 -12.57 -1.37
C PRO A 627 34.96 -12.19 0.05
N THR A 628 35.59 -12.81 1.03
CA THR A 628 35.51 -12.58 2.47
C THR A 628 36.03 -11.20 2.89
N PRO A 629 35.55 -10.65 4.02
CA PRO A 629 35.96 -9.32 4.46
C PRO A 629 37.22 -9.34 5.36
N ASP A 630 38.07 -8.38 5.17
CA ASP A 630 39.09 -8.03 6.16
C ASP A 630 39.18 -6.51 6.37
N ARG A 631 39.11 -6.16 7.64
CA ARG A 631 39.67 -5.00 8.38
C ARG A 631 39.05 -3.61 8.26
N GLU A 632 38.52 -3.26 9.42
CA GLU A 632 38.34 -1.97 10.08
C GLU A 632 39.04 -0.76 9.45
N ALA A 633 38.20 0.21 9.03
CA ALA A 633 38.54 1.62 8.99
C ALA A 633 37.42 2.37 9.72
N GLU A 634 37.78 3.06 10.81
CA GLU A 634 36.92 3.97 11.57
C GLU A 634 36.28 4.99 10.62
N ALA A 635 34.98 4.91 10.46
CA ALA A 635 34.17 5.92 9.79
C ALA A 635 33.72 6.95 10.82
N LEU A 636 34.15 8.19 10.64
CA LEU A 636 33.61 9.37 11.29
C LEU A 636 32.09 9.47 10.99
N ASP A 637 31.30 9.58 12.05
CA ASP A 637 29.85 9.70 12.03
C ASP A 637 29.41 11.03 11.38
N PRO A 638 28.67 11.03 10.25
CA PRO A 638 28.20 12.26 9.61
C PRO A 638 26.93 12.84 10.26
N SER A 639 26.45 12.29 11.37
CA SER A 639 25.20 12.74 12.04
C SER A 639 25.36 13.93 12.99
N ALA A 640 26.56 14.53 13.10
CA ALA A 640 26.87 15.60 14.06
C ALA A 640 26.69 17.04 13.54
N LEU A 641 26.08 17.27 12.38
CA LEU A 641 25.76 18.63 11.93
C LEU A 641 24.26 18.93 12.20
N PRO A 642 23.93 20.02 12.92
CA PRO A 642 22.55 20.38 13.16
C PRO A 642 21.86 20.74 11.84
N LEU A 643 20.68 20.13 11.61
CA LEU A 643 19.79 20.49 10.52
C LEU A 643 19.43 21.98 10.64
N PRO A 644 19.49 22.76 9.56
CA PRO A 644 18.93 24.10 9.56
C PRO A 644 17.41 23.99 9.83
N ALA A 645 16.92 24.87 10.72
CA ALA A 645 15.51 24.95 11.06
C ALA A 645 14.65 25.06 9.80
N ALA A 646 13.52 24.35 9.81
CA ALA A 646 12.53 24.48 8.75
C ALA A 646 12.18 25.97 8.57
N PRO A 647 12.07 26.46 7.32
CA PRO A 647 11.63 27.83 7.11
C PRO A 647 10.22 28.00 7.71
N PRO A 648 9.90 29.17 8.28
CA PRO A 648 8.60 29.42 8.87
C PRO A 648 7.52 29.20 7.80
N THR A 649 6.50 28.44 8.15
CA THR A 649 5.28 28.29 7.35
C THR A 649 4.68 29.68 7.16
N LEU A 650 4.83 30.23 5.96
CA LEU A 650 4.12 31.45 5.59
C LEU A 650 2.62 31.15 5.61
N PRO A 651 1.79 32.04 6.22
CA PRO A 651 0.35 31.88 6.18
C PRO A 651 -0.13 31.87 4.73
N ARG A 652 -1.15 31.06 4.45
CA ARG A 652 -1.85 31.08 3.16
C ARG A 652 -2.25 32.54 2.84
N PRO A 653 -1.94 33.05 1.64
CA PRO A 653 -2.43 34.36 1.27
C PRO A 653 -3.96 34.32 1.23
N PRO A 654 -4.64 35.39 1.67
CA PRO A 654 -6.07 35.53 1.49
C PRO A 654 -6.42 35.47 0.00
N PRO A 655 -7.65 35.06 -0.35
CA PRO A 655 -8.10 35.13 -1.72
C PRO A 655 -7.96 36.58 -2.23
N ALA A 656 -7.43 36.73 -3.44
CA ALA A 656 -7.30 38.04 -4.06
C ALA A 656 -8.70 38.61 -4.29
N ASP A 657 -8.97 39.75 -3.67
CA ASP A 657 -10.09 40.60 -4.05
C ASP A 657 -9.86 41.03 -5.50
N ILE A 658 -10.75 40.63 -6.36
CA ILE A 658 -10.82 41.10 -7.74
C ILE A 658 -11.92 42.17 -7.74
N ASP A 659 -11.49 43.45 -7.81
CA ASP A 659 -12.34 44.53 -8.24
C ASP A 659 -12.65 44.42 -9.75
#